data_825f7706e272c233965065005e5b6935
#
_entry.id   825f7706e272c233965065005e5b6935
#
_cell.length_a   1.000
_cell.length_b   1.000
_cell.length_c   1.000
_cell.angle_alpha   90.00
_cell.angle_beta   90.00
_cell.angle_gamma   90.00
#
_symmetry.space_group_name_H-M   'P 1'
#
loop_
_entity.id
_entity.type
_entity.pdbx_description
1 polymer ?
#
loop_
_entity_poly.entity_id
_entity_poly.type
_entity_poly.pdbx_seq_one_letter_code
_entity_poly.pdbx_strand_id
1 'polypeptide(L)'
;IDTFGFLFRSYFALPPLRSNRGFPTGLLTGFMNFVAGIGKDFKTDYIVFALDAKGTTFRNELFENYKAQRPDVPEDLLTQLPVAISWVEKMGFKIAIRTGYEADDMVASIAKDAKEKGFEVRIVSHDKDLYQLIDDANSVYLFDPTKKQIINEAKCIEKYGVTPKQFIDYQALVGDTADNIPGVKGVGAKTAQTLIEQFGTLENIYENIENIDKKRTKELLIEGKENAFLSKQLVTLKDDCHFISNIDEFSLPLENPILKIASDLESYDMHRIIERVNKNGLNYKTEIPKQASEQKLEYILLDNENDLTLAINKIPRDAIIAFDTETTNLDTAKAKIVGFSFCYEDKKAYYVPIAHNYLGVGNQISIDAAKKAIEILNRYKLVFQNFKYDWQIIKNNFDLDLKLYADTMILSWLLDTSEKVGIDYQIKKYFQIDMVSFSQVVKKGEDFSSVELEKATQYAAEDALMTLKLFNKQLEIFKQRGEEELLNIAFELEFNFIYVLASMEQKGIKIDVKLLKEYKDRSLIYLNELTQNIYEACGESFNINSPKQLGVILFEKLGLASSKKTKTGYSTDESVLESLKDKHIVVPLLLKYREAFKLHSTYIEPLLELGLKDKNSRIFSSFLHTGTTTGRLSSKNPNLQNIPVGAFSDIQIRKAFVASDGYKLVGVDYSQIELRLLAHFSQDEALVNAFKQDLDIHLQTAIKIFGEDEAKDKRAIAKTINFGLLYGMGSKKLSDTLGISTKEAKAY
;
A
#
# COMPACT_ATOMS: atom_id res chain seq x y z
N ILE A 1 12.26 21.72 6.92
CA ILE A 1 11.37 20.76 7.61
C ILE A 1 11.04 21.31 8.98
N ASP A 2 9.75 21.45 9.30
CA ASP A 2 9.25 21.62 10.66
C ASP A 2 9.39 20.29 11.41
N THR A 3 10.41 20.19 12.27
CA THR A 3 10.84 18.91 12.85
C THR A 3 9.92 18.41 13.95
N PHE A 4 9.43 19.29 14.83
CA PHE A 4 8.57 18.87 15.94
C PHE A 4 7.22 18.36 15.45
N GLY A 5 6.63 18.97 14.43
CA GLY A 5 5.41 18.48 13.81
C GLY A 5 5.54 17.03 13.32
N PHE A 6 6.71 16.65 12.79
CA PHE A 6 7.03 15.28 12.40
C PHE A 6 7.27 14.33 13.55
N LEU A 7 8.03 14.76 14.55
CA LEU A 7 8.35 13.94 15.71
C LEU A 7 7.10 13.58 16.50
N PHE A 8 6.24 14.57 16.79
CA PHE A 8 4.96 14.35 17.46
C PHE A 8 4.06 13.39 16.68
N ARG A 9 3.93 13.62 15.39
CA ARG A 9 3.13 12.76 14.54
C ARG A 9 3.67 11.31 14.48
N SER A 10 4.98 11.13 14.37
CA SER A 10 5.61 9.82 14.37
C SER A 10 5.31 9.05 15.64
N TYR A 11 5.28 9.74 16.77
CA TYR A 11 4.91 9.15 18.06
C TYR A 11 3.46 8.64 18.10
N PHE A 12 2.51 9.46 17.64
CA PHE A 12 1.08 9.09 17.69
C PHE A 12 0.63 8.18 16.54
N ALA A 13 1.38 8.08 15.45
CA ALA A 13 1.01 7.28 14.29
C ALA A 13 1.35 5.79 14.44
N LEU A 14 2.33 5.45 15.30
CA LEU A 14 2.78 4.09 15.50
C LEU A 14 2.30 3.55 16.85
N PRO A 15 2.10 2.22 16.97
CA PRO A 15 1.86 1.61 18.26
C PRO A 15 3.06 1.84 19.19
N PRO A 16 2.89 1.73 20.51
CA PRO A 16 3.98 1.86 21.49
C PRO A 16 5.05 0.77 21.25
N LEU A 17 6.09 1.13 20.48
CA LEU A 17 7.24 0.26 20.24
C LEU A 17 8.29 0.48 21.34
N ARG A 18 8.97 -0.59 21.76
CA ARG A 18 10.05 -0.55 22.74
C ARG A 18 11.20 -1.44 22.30
N SER A 19 12.44 -1.03 22.63
CA SER A 19 13.61 -1.89 22.51
C SER A 19 13.56 -3.06 23.52
N ASN A 20 14.40 -4.07 23.36
CA ASN A 20 14.53 -5.19 24.28
C ASN A 20 14.90 -4.75 25.71
N ARG A 21 15.48 -3.55 25.85
CA ARG A 21 15.80 -2.92 27.16
C ARG A 21 14.67 -2.04 27.70
N GLY A 22 13.50 -2.03 27.06
CA GLY A 22 12.32 -1.29 27.49
C GLY A 22 12.29 0.19 27.06
N PHE A 23 13.30 0.70 26.36
CA PHE A 23 13.33 2.09 25.87
C PHE A 23 12.26 2.30 24.80
N PRO A 24 11.44 3.36 24.86
CA PRO A 24 10.43 3.64 23.84
C PRO A 24 11.08 4.01 22.49
N THR A 25 10.64 3.41 21.39
CA THR A 25 11.25 3.57 20.06
C THR A 25 10.24 3.96 18.96
N GLY A 26 8.98 4.17 19.30
CA GLY A 26 7.94 4.47 18.31
C GLY A 26 8.19 5.77 17.54
N LEU A 27 8.52 6.86 18.25
CA LEU A 27 8.89 8.15 17.64
C LEU A 27 10.12 8.00 16.75
N LEU A 28 11.18 7.37 17.27
CA LEU A 28 12.44 7.18 16.55
C LEU A 28 12.23 6.37 15.27
N THR A 29 11.42 5.30 15.33
CA THR A 29 11.10 4.45 14.18
C THR A 29 10.36 5.24 13.09
N GLY A 30 9.33 6.01 13.46
CA GLY A 30 8.57 6.83 12.52
C GLY A 30 9.45 7.91 11.88
N PHE A 31 10.27 8.58 12.67
CA PHE A 31 11.17 9.62 12.20
C PHE A 31 12.25 9.07 11.27
N MET A 32 12.88 7.95 11.60
CA MET A 32 13.90 7.33 10.74
C MET A 32 13.31 6.82 9.43
N ASN A 33 12.09 6.30 9.44
CA ASN A 33 11.40 5.95 8.20
C ASN A 33 11.16 7.15 7.29
N PHE A 34 10.84 8.31 7.85
CA PHE A 34 10.73 9.56 7.12
C PHE A 34 12.09 10.01 6.56
N VAL A 35 13.14 10.04 7.40
CA VAL A 35 14.49 10.42 6.96
C VAL A 35 15.01 9.51 5.85
N ALA A 36 14.76 8.19 5.94
CA ALA A 36 15.15 7.22 4.90
C ALA A 36 14.48 7.50 3.53
N GLY A 37 13.33 8.16 3.54
CA GLY A 37 12.59 8.52 2.32
C GLY A 37 12.97 9.86 1.70
N ILE A 38 13.64 10.75 2.43
CA ILE A 38 13.83 12.16 2.01
C ILE A 38 14.49 12.27 0.63
N GLY A 39 15.60 11.60 0.39
CA GLY A 39 16.34 11.69 -0.87
C GLY A 39 15.53 11.24 -2.08
N LYS A 40 14.61 10.28 -1.88
CA LYS A 40 13.73 9.76 -2.93
C LYS A 40 12.45 10.61 -3.11
N ASP A 41 11.85 11.03 -1.99
CA ASP A 41 10.52 11.62 -1.99
C ASP A 41 10.53 13.13 -2.33
N PHE A 42 11.64 13.85 -2.02
CA PHE A 42 11.65 15.31 -2.14
C PHE A 42 12.43 15.85 -3.35
N LYS A 43 13.33 15.10 -3.98
CA LYS A 43 14.16 15.56 -5.12
C LYS A 43 14.75 16.94 -4.86
N THR A 44 15.40 17.12 -3.71
CA THR A 44 15.98 18.39 -3.28
C THR A 44 17.51 18.32 -3.25
N ASP A 45 18.15 19.46 -3.42
CA ASP A 45 19.62 19.59 -3.29
C ASP A 45 20.04 19.96 -1.88
N TYR A 46 19.17 20.63 -1.14
CA TYR A 46 19.44 21.19 0.18
C TYR A 46 18.33 20.84 1.15
N ILE A 47 18.68 20.70 2.43
CA ILE A 47 17.72 20.38 3.50
C ILE A 47 18.15 21.00 4.83
N VAL A 48 17.17 21.42 5.61
CA VAL A 48 17.37 21.92 6.98
C VAL A 48 16.22 21.49 7.87
N PHE A 49 16.53 21.20 9.13
CA PHE A 49 15.56 20.85 10.16
C PHE A 49 15.40 22.03 11.11
N ALA A 50 14.20 22.62 11.17
CA ALA A 50 13.87 23.69 12.11
C ALA A 50 13.36 23.09 13.42
N LEU A 51 13.83 23.62 14.56
CA LEU A 51 13.50 23.18 15.90
C LEU A 51 13.16 24.37 16.81
N ASP A 52 12.24 24.13 17.75
CA ASP A 52 11.99 25.09 18.83
C ASP A 52 13.15 25.12 19.82
N ALA A 53 13.55 26.31 20.20
CA ALA A 53 14.50 26.50 21.28
C ALA A 53 13.85 26.24 22.64
N LYS A 54 14.66 25.84 23.62
CA LYS A 54 14.19 25.73 25.02
C LYS A 54 14.01 27.14 25.60
N GLY A 55 12.93 27.31 26.34
CA GLY A 55 12.65 28.58 27.10
C GLY A 55 11.47 29.32 26.56
N THR A 56 11.29 30.56 27.08
CA THR A 56 10.22 31.45 26.65
C THR A 56 10.56 32.15 25.32
N THR A 57 9.54 32.38 24.51
CA THR A 57 9.65 33.09 23.22
C THR A 57 9.12 34.51 23.37
N PHE A 58 9.40 35.37 22.40
CA PHE A 58 8.85 36.74 22.40
C PHE A 58 7.31 36.75 22.44
N ARG A 59 6.64 35.66 21.98
CA ARG A 59 5.18 35.53 22.07
C ARG A 59 4.69 35.38 23.51
N ASN A 60 5.47 34.72 24.36
CA ASN A 60 5.15 34.64 25.79
C ASN A 60 5.33 35.97 26.51
N GLU A 61 6.27 36.82 26.03
CA GLU A 61 6.44 38.17 26.54
C GLU A 61 5.28 39.08 26.13
N LEU A 62 4.73 38.89 24.92
CA LEU A 62 3.56 39.64 24.43
C LEU A 62 2.26 39.17 25.07
N PHE A 63 2.13 37.87 25.35
CA PHE A 63 0.93 37.26 25.91
C PHE A 63 1.27 36.06 26.79
N GLU A 64 1.21 36.25 28.10
CA GLU A 64 1.60 35.25 29.10
C GLU A 64 0.85 33.90 28.93
N ASN A 65 -0.41 33.96 28.50
CA ASN A 65 -1.25 32.78 28.30
C ASN A 65 -1.05 32.12 26.94
N TYR A 66 -0.09 32.52 26.12
CA TYR A 66 0.21 31.90 24.84
C TYR A 66 0.62 30.44 25.03
N LYS A 67 -0.05 29.53 24.35
CA LYS A 67 0.14 28.04 24.42
C LYS A 67 -0.07 27.44 25.83
N ALA A 68 -0.62 28.17 26.79
CA ALA A 68 -0.80 27.70 28.17
C ALA A 68 -1.81 26.55 28.32
N GLN A 69 -2.65 26.29 27.31
CA GLN A 69 -3.66 25.23 27.33
C GLN A 69 -3.20 23.94 26.64
N ARG A 70 -1.96 23.88 26.13
CA ARG A 70 -1.44 22.66 25.51
C ARG A 70 -1.31 21.55 26.58
N PRO A 71 -1.77 20.31 26.28
CA PRO A 71 -1.65 19.20 27.20
C PRO A 71 -0.18 18.83 27.43
N ASP A 72 0.11 18.26 28.58
CA ASP A 72 1.45 17.76 28.92
C ASP A 72 1.93 16.76 27.87
N VAL A 73 3.20 16.88 27.53
CA VAL A 73 3.84 15.98 26.57
C VAL A 73 4.09 14.63 27.24
N PRO A 74 3.71 13.48 26.63
CA PRO A 74 3.95 12.16 27.20
C PRO A 74 5.44 11.91 27.53
N GLU A 75 5.72 11.32 28.69
CA GLU A 75 7.07 11.03 29.14
C GLU A 75 7.88 10.19 28.15
N ASP A 76 7.25 9.15 27.55
CA ASP A 76 7.83 8.32 26.50
C ASP A 76 8.26 9.14 25.27
N LEU A 77 7.58 10.23 24.94
CA LEU A 77 7.96 11.13 23.87
C LEU A 77 9.15 12.00 24.28
N LEU A 78 9.10 12.62 25.46
CA LEU A 78 10.18 13.44 25.98
C LEU A 78 11.50 12.67 26.07
N THR A 79 11.45 11.38 26.42
CA THR A 79 12.63 10.50 26.49
C THR A 79 13.28 10.27 25.12
N GLN A 80 12.49 10.22 24.04
CA GLN A 80 12.99 9.97 22.67
C GLN A 80 13.47 11.23 21.95
N LEU A 81 12.97 12.41 22.30
CA LEU A 81 13.31 13.68 21.61
C LEU A 81 14.82 13.98 21.57
N PRO A 82 15.57 13.91 22.69
CA PRO A 82 17.01 14.20 22.64
C PRO A 82 17.77 13.24 21.73
N VAL A 83 17.34 11.97 21.68
CA VAL A 83 17.94 10.96 20.82
C VAL A 83 17.69 11.29 19.35
N ALA A 84 16.45 11.64 18.99
CA ALA A 84 16.08 12.03 17.62
C ALA A 84 16.88 13.24 17.14
N ILE A 85 17.00 14.28 17.98
CA ILE A 85 17.77 15.50 17.66
C ILE A 85 19.26 15.17 17.48
N SER A 86 19.85 14.40 18.42
CA SER A 86 21.24 13.96 18.30
C SER A 86 21.49 13.16 17.00
N TRP A 87 20.52 12.36 16.57
CA TRP A 87 20.65 11.62 15.31
C TRP A 87 20.60 12.52 14.08
N VAL A 88 19.80 13.60 14.07
CA VAL A 88 19.82 14.59 12.99
C VAL A 88 21.24 15.17 12.82
N GLU A 89 21.88 15.57 13.93
CA GLU A 89 23.24 16.11 13.92
C GLU A 89 24.28 15.07 13.49
N LYS A 90 24.24 13.85 14.06
CA LYS A 90 25.16 12.74 13.69
C LYS A 90 25.05 12.35 12.23
N MET A 91 23.86 12.42 11.65
CA MET A 91 23.63 12.20 10.22
C MET A 91 24.22 13.31 9.33
N GLY A 92 24.60 14.45 9.93
CA GLY A 92 25.23 15.59 9.25
C GLY A 92 24.24 16.59 8.68
N PHE A 93 22.98 16.55 9.10
CA PHE A 93 22.01 17.58 8.73
C PHE A 93 22.18 18.84 9.59
N LYS A 94 21.89 19.99 9.00
CA LYS A 94 21.86 21.25 9.74
C LYS A 94 20.53 21.41 10.48
N ILE A 95 20.65 21.92 11.70
CA ILE A 95 19.52 22.27 12.55
C ILE A 95 19.45 23.81 12.67
N ALA A 96 18.29 24.36 12.39
CA ALA A 96 17.99 25.76 12.60
C ALA A 96 17.23 25.91 13.92
N ILE A 97 17.89 26.55 14.90
CA ILE A 97 17.37 26.79 16.23
C ILE A 97 17.90 28.13 16.74
N ARG A 98 17.05 28.94 17.39
CA ARG A 98 17.45 30.21 17.98
C ARG A 98 16.64 30.50 19.25
N THR A 99 17.33 30.81 20.33
CA THR A 99 16.66 31.19 21.61
C THR A 99 15.75 32.40 21.45
N GLY A 100 14.54 32.30 21.99
CA GLY A 100 13.52 33.38 21.91
C GLY A 100 12.64 33.30 20.65
N TYR A 101 12.93 32.38 19.72
CA TYR A 101 12.16 32.14 18.49
C TYR A 101 11.59 30.72 18.47
N GLU A 102 10.52 30.52 17.73
CA GLU A 102 9.92 29.22 17.48
C GLU A 102 10.42 28.63 16.17
N ALA A 103 10.21 27.31 15.97
CA ALA A 103 10.58 26.62 14.73
C ALA A 103 9.98 27.30 13.50
N ASP A 104 8.75 27.80 13.59
CA ASP A 104 8.06 28.48 12.50
C ASP A 104 8.74 29.79 12.08
N ASP A 105 9.29 30.55 13.04
CA ASP A 105 10.08 31.75 12.76
C ASP A 105 11.40 31.40 12.05
N MET A 106 12.01 30.26 12.43
CA MET A 106 13.19 29.73 11.74
C MET A 106 12.86 29.31 10.31
N VAL A 107 11.72 28.64 10.10
CA VAL A 107 11.22 28.28 8.76
C VAL A 107 10.98 29.53 7.92
N ALA A 108 10.35 30.58 8.48
CA ALA A 108 10.11 31.85 7.79
C ALA A 108 11.41 32.54 7.37
N SER A 109 12.38 32.63 8.29
CA SER A 109 13.68 33.25 8.03
C SER A 109 14.47 32.50 6.94
N ILE A 110 14.50 31.17 7.00
CA ILE A 110 15.18 30.33 6.01
C ILE A 110 14.48 30.43 4.66
N ALA A 111 13.15 30.40 4.62
CA ALA A 111 12.40 30.54 3.38
C ALA A 111 12.67 31.88 2.70
N LYS A 112 12.79 32.97 3.46
CA LYS A 112 13.15 34.29 2.96
C LYS A 112 14.57 34.32 2.43
N ASP A 113 15.58 33.86 3.21
CA ASP A 113 16.97 33.82 2.81
C ASP A 113 17.18 32.99 1.51
N ALA A 114 16.49 31.83 1.41
CA ALA A 114 16.56 30.97 0.24
C ALA A 114 15.89 31.60 -0.98
N LYS A 115 14.71 32.20 -0.80
CA LYS A 115 13.99 32.92 -1.84
C LYS A 115 14.83 34.08 -2.41
N GLU A 116 15.46 34.89 -1.56
CA GLU A 116 16.32 36.00 -1.96
C GLU A 116 17.56 35.53 -2.77
N LYS A 117 17.97 34.30 -2.58
CA LYS A 117 19.04 33.64 -3.34
C LYS A 117 18.54 32.89 -4.61
N GLY A 118 17.23 32.96 -4.90
CA GLY A 118 16.64 32.39 -6.11
C GLY A 118 16.37 30.86 -6.04
N PHE A 119 16.26 30.28 -4.85
CA PHE A 119 15.93 28.86 -4.68
C PHE A 119 14.41 28.62 -4.65
N GLU A 120 13.97 27.49 -5.21
CA GLU A 120 12.65 26.94 -4.93
C GLU A 120 12.62 26.41 -3.48
N VAL A 121 11.65 26.83 -2.70
CA VAL A 121 11.51 26.46 -1.29
C VAL A 121 10.28 25.58 -1.08
N ARG A 122 10.49 24.40 -0.50
CA ARG A 122 9.40 23.50 -0.09
C ARG A 122 9.39 23.37 1.43
N ILE A 123 8.45 24.01 2.07
CA ILE A 123 8.24 23.95 3.51
C ILE A 123 7.44 22.69 3.84
N VAL A 124 8.08 21.75 4.51
CA VAL A 124 7.47 20.45 4.86
C VAL A 124 6.88 20.55 6.26
N SER A 125 5.58 20.77 6.35
CA SER A 125 4.82 20.87 7.60
C SER A 125 3.32 20.65 7.39
N HIS A 126 2.59 20.44 8.46
CA HIS A 126 1.13 20.42 8.51
C HIS A 126 0.57 21.68 9.21
N ASP A 127 1.44 22.54 9.71
CA ASP A 127 1.04 23.71 10.45
C ASP A 127 0.35 24.71 9.53
N LYS A 128 -0.80 25.21 9.99
CA LYS A 128 -1.56 26.19 9.22
C LYS A 128 -0.92 27.58 9.24
N ASP A 129 -0.15 27.89 10.27
CA ASP A 129 0.45 29.23 10.44
C ASP A 129 1.48 29.52 9.34
N LEU A 130 2.07 28.45 8.76
CA LEU A 130 3.00 28.54 7.65
C LEU A 130 2.35 28.87 6.29
N TYR A 131 1.01 28.89 6.19
CA TYR A 131 0.34 29.29 4.93
C TYR A 131 0.65 30.74 4.55
N GLN A 132 0.98 31.60 5.52
CA GLN A 132 1.40 32.98 5.28
C GLN A 132 2.70 33.09 4.47
N LEU A 133 3.49 32.02 4.40
CA LEU A 133 4.78 32.00 3.70
C LEU A 133 4.67 31.59 2.23
N ILE A 134 3.52 31.10 1.79
CA ILE A 134 3.31 30.65 0.39
C ILE A 134 3.42 31.87 -0.54
N ASP A 135 4.24 31.72 -1.59
CA ASP A 135 4.50 32.76 -2.59
C ASP A 135 4.80 32.08 -3.95
N ASP A 136 3.76 31.86 -4.74
CA ASP A 136 3.87 31.17 -6.03
C ASP A 136 4.79 31.93 -7.00
N ALA A 137 4.80 33.27 -6.93
CA ALA A 137 5.62 34.12 -7.80
C ALA A 137 7.14 33.93 -7.54
N ASN A 138 7.50 33.54 -6.31
CA ASN A 138 8.89 33.31 -5.90
C ASN A 138 9.15 31.82 -5.56
N SER A 139 8.30 30.92 -6.01
CA SER A 139 8.46 29.46 -5.85
C SER A 139 8.61 29.00 -4.41
N VAL A 140 7.82 29.57 -3.48
CA VAL A 140 7.74 29.13 -2.08
C VAL A 140 6.42 28.39 -1.85
N TYR A 141 6.49 27.12 -1.49
CA TYR A 141 5.33 26.24 -1.33
C TYR A 141 5.34 25.52 0.01
N LEU A 142 4.16 25.19 0.54
CA LEU A 142 4.03 24.16 1.55
C LEU A 142 3.96 22.76 0.88
N PHE A 143 4.43 21.77 1.59
CA PHE A 143 4.30 20.37 1.18
C PHE A 143 3.66 19.54 2.28
N ASP A 144 2.50 18.95 1.98
CA ASP A 144 1.84 17.97 2.85
C ASP A 144 2.50 16.60 2.66
N PRO A 145 3.31 16.12 3.59
CA PRO A 145 4.06 14.87 3.44
C PRO A 145 3.17 13.62 3.52
N THR A 146 1.94 13.77 4.02
CA THR A 146 0.98 12.66 4.11
C THR A 146 0.30 12.41 2.78
N LYS A 147 -0.17 13.49 2.16
CA LYS A 147 -0.84 13.43 0.86
C LYS A 147 0.17 13.47 -0.29
N LYS A 148 1.45 13.70 0.02
CA LYS A 148 2.54 13.94 -0.95
C LYS A 148 2.15 15.02 -1.97
N GLN A 149 1.64 16.15 -1.48
CA GLN A 149 1.01 17.18 -2.29
C GLN A 149 1.58 18.56 -1.98
N ILE A 150 1.93 19.32 -3.03
CA ILE A 150 2.27 20.72 -2.94
C ILE A 150 1.00 21.54 -2.63
N ILE A 151 1.11 22.47 -1.68
CA ILE A 151 0.10 23.44 -1.32
C ILE A 151 0.61 24.82 -1.76
N ASN A 152 -0.08 25.41 -2.70
CA ASN A 152 0.21 26.70 -3.32
C ASN A 152 -0.87 27.74 -2.97
N GLU A 153 -0.78 28.95 -3.56
CA GLU A 153 -1.75 30.03 -3.32
C GLU A 153 -3.19 29.61 -3.67
N ALA A 154 -3.39 28.90 -4.79
CA ALA A 154 -4.72 28.45 -5.18
C ALA A 154 -5.36 27.52 -4.12
N LYS A 155 -4.57 26.64 -3.51
CA LYS A 155 -5.05 25.75 -2.43
C LYS A 155 -5.27 26.47 -1.10
N CYS A 156 -4.53 27.54 -0.83
CA CYS A 156 -4.80 28.42 0.30
C CYS A 156 -6.19 29.07 0.15
N ILE A 157 -6.46 29.63 -1.03
CA ILE A 157 -7.74 30.25 -1.35
C ILE A 157 -8.88 29.23 -1.31
N GLU A 158 -8.70 28.05 -1.91
CA GLU A 158 -9.69 26.97 -1.87
C GLU A 158 -10.07 26.57 -0.44
N LYS A 159 -9.07 26.49 0.45
CA LYS A 159 -9.27 25.98 1.81
C LYS A 159 -9.78 27.04 2.79
N TYR A 160 -9.26 28.27 2.70
CA TYR A 160 -9.52 29.34 3.68
C TYR A 160 -10.27 30.54 3.10
N GLY A 161 -10.39 30.66 1.78
CA GLY A 161 -11.06 31.77 1.09
C GLY A 161 -10.26 33.07 1.09
N VAL A 162 -8.98 33.04 1.47
CA VAL A 162 -8.08 34.20 1.50
C VAL A 162 -6.74 33.86 0.86
N THR A 163 -6.04 34.84 0.34
CA THR A 163 -4.68 34.68 -0.18
C THR A 163 -3.67 34.49 0.95
N PRO A 164 -2.48 33.89 0.71
CA PRO A 164 -1.43 33.78 1.72
C PRO A 164 -1.06 35.11 2.38
N LYS A 165 -1.02 36.19 1.60
CA LYS A 165 -0.75 37.54 2.12
C LYS A 165 -1.82 38.07 3.09
N GLN A 166 -3.05 37.59 2.94
CA GLN A 166 -4.19 37.96 3.79
C GLN A 166 -4.36 36.97 4.97
N PHE A 167 -3.58 35.92 5.01
CA PHE A 167 -3.78 34.82 5.96
C PHE A 167 -3.51 35.28 7.41
N ILE A 168 -2.56 36.17 7.62
CA ILE A 168 -2.26 36.78 8.94
C ILE A 168 -3.49 37.53 9.46
N ASP A 169 -4.09 38.40 8.64
CA ASP A 169 -5.26 39.18 9.01
C ASP A 169 -6.50 38.32 9.25
N TYR A 170 -6.64 37.26 8.45
CA TYR A 170 -7.67 36.23 8.64
C TYR A 170 -7.52 35.53 10.00
N GLN A 171 -6.32 35.09 10.35
CA GLN A 171 -6.06 34.43 11.64
C GLN A 171 -6.20 35.41 12.79
N ALA A 172 -5.81 36.67 12.63
CA ALA A 172 -5.99 37.72 13.64
C ALA A 172 -7.45 37.91 14.04
N LEU A 173 -8.37 37.77 13.09
CA LEU A 173 -9.81 37.82 13.34
C LEU A 173 -10.37 36.56 13.97
N VAL A 174 -9.97 35.37 13.44
CA VAL A 174 -10.52 34.06 13.85
C VAL A 174 -9.92 33.60 15.18
N GLY A 175 -8.66 33.91 15.43
CA GLY A 175 -7.88 33.38 16.55
C GLY A 175 -7.46 31.93 16.35
N ASP A 176 -6.80 31.36 17.37
CA ASP A 176 -6.44 29.96 17.45
C ASP A 176 -6.60 29.40 18.86
N THR A 177 -7.53 28.47 19.00
CA THR A 177 -7.80 27.84 20.31
C THR A 177 -6.67 26.88 20.73
N ALA A 178 -5.93 26.29 19.80
CA ALA A 178 -4.82 25.38 20.11
C ALA A 178 -3.63 26.12 20.75
N ASP A 179 -3.37 27.34 20.29
CA ASP A 179 -2.28 28.21 20.77
C ASP A 179 -2.76 29.29 21.70
N ASN A 180 -4.04 29.26 22.07
CA ASN A 180 -4.68 30.22 22.93
C ASN A 180 -4.60 31.66 22.38
N ILE A 181 -4.69 31.85 21.06
CA ILE A 181 -4.73 33.14 20.40
C ILE A 181 -6.16 33.63 20.37
N PRO A 182 -6.48 34.81 20.98
CA PRO A 182 -7.85 35.17 21.31
C PRO A 182 -8.75 35.44 20.10
N GLY A 183 -8.22 36.02 19.03
CA GLY A 183 -9.05 36.51 17.92
C GLY A 183 -10.11 37.52 18.34
N VAL A 184 -11.12 37.70 17.50
CA VAL A 184 -12.32 38.49 17.84
C VAL A 184 -13.45 37.51 18.22
N LYS A 185 -13.82 37.51 19.50
CA LYS A 185 -14.86 36.60 20.02
C LYS A 185 -16.16 36.75 19.25
N GLY A 186 -16.62 35.65 18.66
CA GLY A 186 -17.85 35.61 17.86
C GLY A 186 -17.65 35.91 16.37
N VAL A 187 -16.44 36.21 15.92
CA VAL A 187 -16.08 36.29 14.51
C VAL A 187 -15.49 34.95 14.08
N GLY A 188 -16.25 34.14 13.36
CA GLY A 188 -15.80 32.86 12.82
C GLY A 188 -15.25 32.98 11.40
N ALA A 189 -14.76 31.86 10.87
CA ALA A 189 -14.08 31.74 9.56
C ALA A 189 -14.81 32.46 8.40
N LYS A 190 -16.12 32.21 8.24
CA LYS A 190 -16.90 32.86 7.16
C LYS A 190 -17.02 34.37 7.31
N THR A 191 -17.16 34.86 8.53
CA THR A 191 -17.24 36.30 8.79
C THR A 191 -15.91 36.98 8.54
N ALA A 192 -14.82 36.38 9.01
CA ALA A 192 -13.46 36.86 8.76
C ALA A 192 -13.14 36.87 7.24
N GLN A 193 -13.47 35.79 6.50
CA GLN A 193 -13.32 35.73 5.05
C GLN A 193 -14.05 36.88 4.35
N THR A 194 -15.34 37.12 4.68
CA THR A 194 -16.13 38.22 4.08
C THR A 194 -15.52 39.60 4.38
N LEU A 195 -15.03 39.81 5.61
CA LEU A 195 -14.41 41.09 6.01
C LEU A 195 -13.09 41.32 5.25
N ILE A 196 -12.25 40.26 5.12
CA ILE A 196 -10.99 40.35 4.38
C ILE A 196 -11.23 40.53 2.88
N GLU A 197 -12.24 39.89 2.32
CA GLU A 197 -12.65 40.07 0.92
C GLU A 197 -13.10 41.50 0.64
N GLN A 198 -13.82 42.12 1.58
CA GLN A 198 -14.37 43.46 1.42
C GLN A 198 -13.35 44.57 1.68
N PHE A 199 -12.48 44.40 2.70
CA PHE A 199 -11.61 45.49 3.17
C PHE A 199 -10.11 45.18 2.98
N GLY A 200 -9.72 43.97 2.67
CA GLY A 200 -8.35 43.54 2.36
C GLY A 200 -7.50 43.25 3.59
N THR A 201 -7.37 44.16 4.54
CA THR A 201 -6.49 44.05 5.73
C THR A 201 -7.24 44.33 7.03
N LEU A 202 -6.66 43.91 8.15
CA LEU A 202 -7.21 44.16 9.49
C LEU A 202 -7.30 45.66 9.77
N GLU A 203 -6.28 46.41 9.41
CA GLU A 203 -6.25 47.88 9.57
C GLU A 203 -7.40 48.55 8.82
N ASN A 204 -7.57 48.20 7.56
CA ASN A 204 -8.66 48.74 6.72
C ASN A 204 -10.05 48.38 7.25
N ILE A 205 -10.22 47.22 7.85
CA ILE A 205 -11.49 46.83 8.51
C ILE A 205 -11.81 47.80 9.64
N TYR A 206 -10.83 48.12 10.47
CA TYR A 206 -11.04 49.06 11.58
C TYR A 206 -11.12 50.52 11.16
N GLU A 207 -10.44 50.95 10.11
CA GLU A 207 -10.57 52.27 9.51
C GLU A 207 -11.97 52.49 8.90
N ASN A 208 -12.54 51.40 8.35
CA ASN A 208 -13.85 51.43 7.72
C ASN A 208 -14.94 50.76 8.57
N ILE A 209 -14.79 50.74 9.89
CA ILE A 209 -15.69 50.03 10.81
C ILE A 209 -17.14 50.50 10.69
N GLU A 210 -17.34 51.81 10.36
CA GLU A 210 -18.66 52.42 10.15
C GLU A 210 -19.39 51.84 8.92
N ASN A 211 -18.66 51.35 7.92
CA ASN A 211 -19.17 50.82 6.65
C ASN A 211 -19.56 49.35 6.74
N ILE A 212 -19.53 48.77 7.94
CA ILE A 212 -19.94 47.36 8.13
C ILE A 212 -21.45 47.30 8.37
N ASP A 213 -22.20 46.75 7.41
CA ASP A 213 -23.66 46.69 7.41
C ASP A 213 -24.24 45.88 8.59
N LYS A 214 -23.59 44.80 9.00
CA LYS A 214 -24.07 43.93 10.07
C LYS A 214 -23.74 44.53 11.44
N LYS A 215 -24.73 45.17 12.07
CA LYS A 215 -24.60 45.79 13.40
C LYS A 215 -23.91 44.88 14.42
N ARG A 216 -24.30 43.61 14.51
CA ARG A 216 -23.70 42.66 15.46
C ARG A 216 -22.21 42.43 15.18
N THR A 217 -21.81 42.29 13.91
CA THR A 217 -20.39 42.09 13.53
C THR A 217 -19.58 43.34 13.89
N LYS A 218 -20.12 44.54 13.64
CA LYS A 218 -19.49 45.81 14.00
C LYS A 218 -19.26 45.91 15.51
N GLU A 219 -20.28 45.59 16.32
CA GLU A 219 -20.16 45.58 17.79
C GLU A 219 -19.05 44.64 18.27
N LEU A 220 -19.01 43.39 17.73
CA LEU A 220 -17.99 42.42 18.09
C LEU A 220 -16.57 42.86 17.71
N LEU A 221 -16.40 43.52 16.57
CA LEU A 221 -15.12 44.07 16.14
C LEU A 221 -14.66 45.20 17.02
N ILE A 222 -15.55 46.14 17.41
CA ILE A 222 -15.23 47.23 18.30
C ILE A 222 -14.79 46.70 19.67
N GLU A 223 -15.56 45.77 20.24
CA GLU A 223 -15.25 45.11 21.53
C GLU A 223 -13.95 44.33 21.49
N GLY A 224 -13.69 43.64 20.38
CA GLY A 224 -12.52 42.75 20.21
C GLY A 224 -11.28 43.40 19.58
N LYS A 225 -11.23 44.75 19.42
CA LYS A 225 -10.16 45.44 18.70
C LYS A 225 -8.76 45.12 19.24
N GLU A 226 -8.56 45.22 20.54
CA GLU A 226 -7.26 44.98 21.18
C GLU A 226 -6.82 43.50 20.95
N ASN A 227 -7.74 42.54 21.11
CA ASN A 227 -7.49 41.16 20.88
C ASN A 227 -7.14 40.84 19.42
N ALA A 228 -7.77 41.51 18.44
CA ALA A 228 -7.46 41.35 17.03
C ALA A 228 -6.02 41.76 16.71
N PHE A 229 -5.59 42.92 17.19
CA PHE A 229 -4.24 43.43 16.96
C PHE A 229 -3.18 42.62 17.74
N LEU A 230 -3.48 42.21 18.99
CA LEU A 230 -2.64 41.27 19.73
C LEU A 230 -2.50 39.93 18.96
N SER A 231 -3.62 39.39 18.48
CA SER A 231 -3.61 38.14 17.68
C SER A 231 -2.79 38.30 16.41
N LYS A 232 -2.88 39.44 15.71
CA LYS A 232 -2.05 39.73 14.54
C LYS A 232 -0.55 39.66 14.88
N GLN A 233 -0.14 40.26 16.02
CA GLN A 233 1.24 40.21 16.47
C GLN A 233 1.70 38.75 16.80
N LEU A 234 0.83 37.97 17.43
CA LEU A 234 1.12 36.57 17.81
C LEU A 234 1.24 35.63 16.63
N VAL A 235 0.37 35.77 15.58
CA VAL A 235 0.38 34.91 14.41
C VAL A 235 1.41 35.29 13.35
N THR A 236 1.93 36.52 13.38
CA THR A 236 2.94 36.99 12.44
C THR A 236 4.29 36.31 12.73
N LEU A 237 4.80 35.59 11.74
CA LEU A 237 6.09 34.95 11.84
C LEU A 237 7.22 35.98 11.65
N LYS A 238 8.29 35.85 12.44
CA LYS A 238 9.50 36.63 12.26
C LYS A 238 10.39 36.00 11.23
N ASP A 239 10.94 36.79 10.32
CA ASP A 239 11.77 36.36 9.19
C ASP A 239 13.14 37.07 9.15
N ASP A 240 13.64 37.49 10.31
CA ASP A 240 14.80 38.36 10.49
C ASP A 240 16.05 37.64 11.04
N CYS A 241 16.02 36.31 11.08
CA CYS A 241 17.10 35.55 11.70
C CYS A 241 18.35 35.37 10.84
N HIS A 242 18.30 35.66 9.53
CA HIS A 242 19.42 35.54 8.56
C HIS A 242 20.29 34.29 8.76
N PHE A 243 19.71 33.11 8.49
CA PHE A 243 20.30 31.83 8.85
C PHE A 243 21.24 31.28 7.80
N ILE A 244 21.01 31.55 6.50
CA ILE A 244 21.80 31.02 5.39
C ILE A 244 22.97 31.94 5.03
N SER A 245 24.12 31.73 5.64
CA SER A 245 25.38 32.37 5.24
C SER A 245 26.04 31.65 4.06
N ASN A 246 26.16 30.32 4.13
CA ASN A 246 26.67 29.45 3.07
C ASN A 246 25.67 28.32 2.79
N ILE A 247 25.15 28.25 1.57
CA ILE A 247 24.15 27.27 1.17
C ILE A 247 24.68 25.83 1.16
N ASP A 248 25.97 25.65 0.85
CA ASP A 248 26.58 24.33 0.75
C ASP A 248 26.54 23.52 2.06
N GLU A 249 26.44 24.22 3.19
CA GLU A 249 26.29 23.61 4.51
C GLU A 249 24.98 22.83 4.67
N PHE A 250 24.00 23.11 3.83
CA PHE A 250 22.67 22.47 3.83
C PHE A 250 22.54 21.39 2.77
N SER A 251 23.64 21.08 2.04
CA SER A 251 23.63 20.10 0.98
C SER A 251 23.13 18.73 1.45
N LEU A 252 22.25 18.12 0.67
CA LEU A 252 21.78 16.76 0.92
C LEU A 252 22.95 15.78 0.71
N PRO A 253 23.24 14.88 1.66
CA PRO A 253 24.31 13.88 1.51
C PRO A 253 24.11 12.99 0.28
N LEU A 254 25.20 12.61 -0.39
CA LEU A 254 25.17 11.64 -1.50
C LEU A 254 24.87 10.23 -0.99
N GLU A 255 25.51 9.84 0.09
CA GLU A 255 25.28 8.56 0.76
C GLU A 255 24.13 8.66 1.77
N ASN A 256 23.45 7.55 2.01
CA ASN A 256 22.34 7.55 2.97
C ASN A 256 22.86 7.86 4.39
N PRO A 257 22.47 9.01 4.96
CA PRO A 257 23.04 9.49 6.23
C PRO A 257 22.68 8.60 7.43
N ILE A 258 21.66 7.76 7.32
CA ILE A 258 21.26 6.79 8.36
C ILE A 258 22.40 5.80 8.65
N LEU A 259 23.27 5.51 7.68
CA LEU A 259 24.42 4.63 7.89
C LEU A 259 25.39 5.19 8.93
N LYS A 260 25.48 6.52 9.10
CA LYS A 260 26.32 7.15 10.11
C LYS A 260 25.86 6.88 11.55
N ILE A 261 24.61 6.49 11.73
CA ILE A 261 23.99 6.15 13.04
C ILE A 261 23.62 4.68 13.15
N ALA A 262 24.18 3.81 12.30
CA ALA A 262 23.84 2.39 12.29
C ALA A 262 24.05 1.72 13.67
N SER A 263 25.18 2.01 14.34
CA SER A 263 25.46 1.51 15.69
C SER A 263 24.46 2.01 16.75
N ASP A 264 24.01 3.26 16.62
CA ASP A 264 22.97 3.80 17.49
C ASP A 264 21.66 3.05 17.28
N LEU A 265 21.24 2.84 16.01
CA LEU A 265 20.02 2.10 15.66
C LEU A 265 20.07 0.66 16.18
N GLU A 266 21.21 -0.03 16.08
CA GLU A 266 21.41 -1.36 16.66
C GLU A 266 21.23 -1.36 18.18
N SER A 267 21.72 -0.32 18.86
CA SER A 267 21.60 -0.19 20.31
C SER A 267 20.14 -0.06 20.82
N TYR A 268 19.24 0.36 19.93
CA TYR A 268 17.80 0.47 20.17
C TYR A 268 16.98 -0.64 19.48
N ASP A 269 17.62 -1.72 19.00
CA ASP A 269 16.98 -2.86 18.29
C ASP A 269 16.24 -2.47 17.02
N MET A 270 16.71 -1.44 16.31
CA MET A 270 16.07 -0.90 15.12
C MET A 270 16.69 -1.46 13.81
N HIS A 271 17.05 -2.74 13.80
CA HIS A 271 17.74 -3.43 12.70
C HIS A 271 17.02 -3.34 11.36
N ARG A 272 15.68 -3.37 11.38
CA ARG A 272 14.86 -3.27 10.15
C ARG A 272 15.08 -1.98 9.36
N ILE A 273 15.47 -0.89 10.02
CA ILE A 273 15.77 0.37 9.34
C ILE A 273 17.09 0.24 8.59
N ILE A 274 18.10 -0.34 9.24
CA ILE A 274 19.42 -0.59 8.64
C ILE A 274 19.29 -1.53 7.44
N GLU A 275 18.58 -2.64 7.60
CA GLU A 275 18.29 -3.59 6.52
C GLU A 275 17.59 -2.91 5.33
N ARG A 276 16.60 -2.07 5.61
CA ARG A 276 15.88 -1.32 4.58
C ARG A 276 16.79 -0.33 3.84
N VAL A 277 17.67 0.36 4.56
CA VAL A 277 18.63 1.30 3.95
C VAL A 277 19.63 0.54 3.09
N ASN A 278 20.15 -0.57 3.58
CA ASN A 278 21.08 -1.43 2.82
C ASN A 278 20.41 -2.03 1.56
N LYS A 279 19.13 -2.42 1.66
CA LYS A 279 18.34 -2.93 0.52
C LYS A 279 18.04 -1.86 -0.54
N ASN A 280 17.82 -0.61 -0.15
CA ASN A 280 17.45 0.47 -1.06
C ASN A 280 18.65 1.10 -1.81
N GLY A 281 19.86 0.63 -1.58
CA GLY A 281 21.11 1.14 -2.14
C GLY A 281 21.72 2.29 -1.32
N LEU A 282 23.02 2.49 -1.49
CA LEU A 282 23.81 3.44 -0.72
C LEU A 282 23.57 4.91 -1.11
N ASN A 283 23.02 5.17 -2.29
CA ASN A 283 22.79 6.51 -2.81
C ASN A 283 21.52 7.12 -2.21
N TYR A 284 21.69 8.12 -1.37
CA TYR A 284 20.58 8.86 -0.75
C TYR A 284 20.03 9.94 -1.67
N LYS A 285 20.91 10.66 -2.35
CA LYS A 285 20.57 11.57 -3.44
C LYS A 285 20.54 10.74 -4.72
N THR A 286 19.41 10.67 -5.39
CA THR A 286 19.40 10.25 -6.79
C THR A 286 20.22 11.29 -7.56
N GLU A 287 21.49 10.98 -7.86
CA GLU A 287 22.11 11.68 -8.96
C GLU A 287 21.16 11.53 -10.13
N ILE A 288 20.62 12.64 -10.62
CA ILE A 288 20.15 12.69 -12.00
C ILE A 288 21.41 12.36 -12.76
N PRO A 289 21.54 11.22 -13.43
CA PRO A 289 22.67 11.01 -14.31
C PRO A 289 22.63 12.21 -15.24
N LYS A 290 23.65 13.10 -15.17
CA LYS A 290 23.98 13.97 -16.30
C LYS A 290 23.95 13.01 -17.45
N GLN A 291 22.97 13.18 -18.35
CA GLN A 291 22.73 12.41 -19.55
C GLN A 291 23.95 11.53 -19.89
N ALA A 292 23.94 10.27 -19.40
CA ALA A 292 24.64 9.25 -20.15
C ALA A 292 24.04 9.43 -21.53
N SER A 293 24.86 9.82 -22.48
CA SER A 293 24.52 10.03 -23.89
C SER A 293 23.36 9.08 -24.20
N GLU A 294 22.22 9.61 -24.63
CA GLU A 294 21.03 8.84 -25.03
C GLU A 294 21.53 7.71 -25.92
N GLN A 295 21.76 6.55 -25.32
CA GLN A 295 22.08 5.37 -26.09
C GLN A 295 20.77 5.01 -26.75
N LYS A 296 20.65 5.40 -28.01
CA LYS A 296 19.45 5.22 -28.83
C LYS A 296 19.07 3.74 -28.78
N LEU A 297 17.99 3.44 -28.09
CA LEU A 297 17.41 2.10 -28.09
C LEU A 297 16.80 1.87 -29.47
N GLU A 298 17.02 0.70 -30.05
CA GLU A 298 16.53 0.34 -31.36
C GLU A 298 15.41 -0.71 -31.20
N TYR A 299 14.19 -0.33 -31.57
CA TYR A 299 13.05 -1.23 -31.64
C TYR A 299 12.77 -1.54 -33.10
N ILE A 300 12.86 -2.82 -33.48
CA ILE A 300 12.83 -3.26 -34.86
C ILE A 300 11.57 -4.07 -35.12
N LEU A 301 10.79 -3.61 -36.08
CA LEU A 301 9.67 -4.36 -36.64
C LEU A 301 10.19 -5.40 -37.63
N LEU A 302 9.78 -6.66 -37.46
CA LEU A 302 10.06 -7.78 -38.36
C LEU A 302 8.76 -8.22 -39.03
N ASP A 303 8.36 -7.53 -40.07
CA ASP A 303 7.08 -7.73 -40.77
C ASP A 303 7.18 -8.60 -42.02
N ASN A 304 8.37 -9.13 -42.33
CA ASN A 304 8.61 -10.10 -43.38
C ASN A 304 9.49 -11.27 -42.96
N GLU A 305 9.27 -12.45 -43.57
CA GLU A 305 9.88 -13.72 -43.18
C GLU A 305 11.39 -13.76 -43.40
N ASN A 306 11.93 -13.03 -44.39
CA ASN A 306 13.36 -13.01 -44.66
C ASN A 306 14.11 -12.26 -43.55
N ASP A 307 13.62 -11.07 -43.16
CA ASP A 307 14.24 -10.28 -42.09
C ASP A 307 14.13 -11.00 -40.74
N LEU A 308 13.00 -11.67 -40.46
CA LEU A 308 12.83 -12.50 -39.28
C LEU A 308 13.88 -13.65 -39.27
N THR A 309 14.06 -14.34 -40.39
CA THR A 309 15.04 -15.42 -40.51
C THR A 309 16.47 -14.89 -40.33
N LEU A 310 16.79 -13.74 -40.93
CA LEU A 310 18.11 -13.10 -40.78
C LEU A 310 18.38 -12.65 -39.35
N ALA A 311 17.38 -12.10 -38.66
CA ALA A 311 17.50 -11.69 -37.27
C ALA A 311 17.76 -12.88 -36.34
N ILE A 312 17.01 -13.99 -36.51
CA ILE A 312 17.19 -15.21 -35.71
C ILE A 312 18.55 -15.87 -35.98
N ASN A 313 19.00 -15.93 -37.23
CA ASN A 313 20.30 -16.51 -37.56
C ASN A 313 21.52 -15.74 -37.02
N LYS A 314 21.33 -14.49 -36.64
CA LYS A 314 22.38 -13.67 -35.99
C LYS A 314 22.50 -13.93 -34.48
N ILE A 315 21.56 -14.62 -33.87
CA ILE A 315 21.57 -14.87 -32.43
C ILE A 315 22.75 -15.78 -32.07
N PRO A 316 23.63 -15.37 -31.14
CA PRO A 316 24.71 -16.22 -30.66
C PRO A 316 24.21 -17.51 -30.02
N ARG A 317 24.94 -18.63 -30.20
CA ARG A 317 24.49 -19.95 -29.72
C ARG A 317 24.17 -20.02 -28.23
N ASP A 318 24.90 -19.28 -27.42
CA ASP A 318 24.76 -19.26 -25.95
C ASP A 318 23.94 -18.05 -25.44
N ALA A 319 23.25 -17.36 -26.34
CA ALA A 319 22.47 -16.18 -25.97
C ALA A 319 21.35 -16.51 -24.96
N ILE A 320 21.13 -15.57 -24.06
CA ILE A 320 19.94 -15.49 -23.23
C ILE A 320 18.98 -14.54 -23.94
N ILE A 321 17.75 -14.97 -24.14
CA ILE A 321 16.74 -14.23 -24.92
C ILE A 321 15.57 -13.92 -24.03
N ALA A 322 15.23 -12.66 -23.84
CA ALA A 322 13.93 -12.28 -23.30
C ALA A 322 12.87 -12.47 -24.39
N PHE A 323 11.72 -12.99 -24.02
CA PHE A 323 10.60 -13.29 -24.92
C PHE A 323 9.29 -12.88 -24.25
N ASP A 324 8.39 -12.27 -25.01
CA ASP A 324 7.08 -11.82 -24.57
C ASP A 324 6.03 -11.97 -25.67
N THR A 325 4.73 -12.13 -25.31
CA THR A 325 3.62 -12.29 -26.24
C THR A 325 2.57 -11.23 -26.10
N GLU A 326 2.12 -10.70 -27.25
CA GLU A 326 1.01 -9.76 -27.35
C GLU A 326 -0.27 -10.47 -27.79
N THR A 327 -1.40 -10.15 -27.13
CA THR A 327 -2.63 -10.94 -27.28
C THR A 327 -3.89 -10.08 -27.27
N THR A 328 -5.01 -10.68 -27.72
CA THR A 328 -6.33 -10.02 -27.72
C THR A 328 -7.04 -10.03 -26.36
N ASN A 329 -6.59 -10.83 -25.36
CA ASN A 329 -7.33 -10.99 -24.11
C ASN A 329 -6.43 -11.51 -22.99
N LEU A 330 -6.71 -11.10 -21.76
CA LEU A 330 -6.05 -11.64 -20.56
C LEU A 330 -6.53 -13.07 -20.18
N ASP A 331 -7.70 -13.49 -20.64
CA ASP A 331 -8.19 -14.87 -20.48
C ASP A 331 -7.50 -15.76 -21.50
N THR A 332 -6.50 -16.50 -21.07
CA THR A 332 -5.64 -17.35 -21.95
C THR A 332 -6.40 -18.40 -22.74
N ALA A 333 -7.57 -18.83 -22.27
CA ALA A 333 -8.43 -19.77 -22.99
C ALA A 333 -9.09 -19.14 -24.25
N LYS A 334 -9.25 -17.82 -24.27
CA LYS A 334 -9.87 -17.04 -25.36
C LYS A 334 -8.88 -16.23 -26.15
N ALA A 335 -7.75 -15.92 -25.57
CA ALA A 335 -6.74 -15.06 -26.14
C ALA A 335 -6.17 -15.64 -27.45
N LYS A 336 -6.13 -14.77 -28.47
CA LYS A 336 -5.41 -15.03 -29.71
C LYS A 336 -4.10 -14.27 -29.71
N ILE A 337 -3.05 -14.89 -30.20
CA ILE A 337 -1.78 -14.22 -30.34
C ILE A 337 -1.87 -13.14 -31.42
N VAL A 338 -1.38 -11.94 -31.13
CA VAL A 338 -1.32 -10.80 -32.05
C VAL A 338 0.10 -10.61 -32.57
N GLY A 339 1.09 -10.89 -31.75
CA GLY A 339 2.49 -10.85 -32.08
C GLY A 339 3.34 -11.35 -30.94
N PHE A 340 4.65 -11.37 -31.12
CA PHE A 340 5.61 -11.65 -30.06
C PHE A 340 6.85 -10.76 -30.21
N SER A 341 7.53 -10.53 -29.11
CA SER A 341 8.78 -9.79 -29.07
C SER A 341 9.90 -10.61 -28.51
N PHE A 342 11.13 -10.28 -28.88
CA PHE A 342 12.32 -10.89 -28.32
C PHE A 342 13.52 -9.96 -28.28
N CYS A 343 14.40 -10.17 -27.30
CA CYS A 343 15.59 -9.36 -27.11
C CYS A 343 16.75 -10.24 -26.61
N TYR A 344 17.94 -10.08 -27.21
CA TYR A 344 19.18 -10.75 -26.77
C TYR A 344 20.38 -9.79 -26.70
N GLU A 345 20.12 -8.49 -26.92
CA GLU A 345 21.12 -7.40 -26.93
C GLU A 345 20.68 -6.28 -25.97
N ASP A 346 21.62 -5.58 -25.37
CA ASP A 346 21.34 -4.53 -24.38
C ASP A 346 20.60 -3.29 -24.93
N LYS A 347 20.57 -3.11 -26.27
CA LYS A 347 20.09 -1.88 -26.92
C LYS A 347 19.11 -2.12 -28.04
N LYS A 348 18.88 -3.35 -28.42
CA LYS A 348 18.09 -3.72 -29.59
C LYS A 348 17.10 -4.82 -29.24
N ALA A 349 15.84 -4.60 -29.59
CA ALA A 349 14.78 -5.60 -29.44
C ALA A 349 13.90 -5.63 -30.69
N TYR A 350 13.21 -6.74 -30.86
CA TYR A 350 12.46 -7.05 -32.07
C TYR A 350 11.00 -7.34 -31.74
N TYR A 351 10.11 -6.88 -32.62
CA TYR A 351 8.70 -7.23 -32.59
C TYR A 351 8.30 -7.93 -33.89
N VAL A 352 7.54 -9.01 -33.77
CA VAL A 352 7.03 -9.84 -34.88
C VAL A 352 5.51 -9.81 -34.89
N PRO A 353 4.86 -9.04 -35.78
CA PRO A 353 3.41 -8.95 -35.90
C PRO A 353 2.85 -10.18 -36.61
N ILE A 354 1.69 -10.71 -36.14
CA ILE A 354 1.03 -11.90 -36.67
C ILE A 354 -0.41 -11.61 -37.05
N ALA A 355 -1.18 -10.96 -36.17
CA ALA A 355 -2.64 -10.86 -36.29
C ALA A 355 -3.19 -9.48 -35.90
N HIS A 356 -2.49 -8.40 -36.24
CA HIS A 356 -3.05 -7.06 -36.13
C HIS A 356 -4.21 -6.89 -37.11
N ASN A 357 -5.26 -6.20 -36.70
CA ASN A 357 -6.48 -6.01 -37.48
C ASN A 357 -7.02 -4.56 -37.36
N TYR A 358 -6.47 -3.66 -38.16
CA TYR A 358 -6.95 -2.29 -38.30
C TYR A 358 -6.86 -1.84 -39.77
N LEU A 359 -7.55 -0.79 -40.10
CA LEU A 359 -7.57 -0.28 -41.47
C LEU A 359 -6.19 0.23 -41.91
N GLY A 360 -5.62 -0.35 -42.98
CA GLY A 360 -4.31 0.01 -43.50
C GLY A 360 -3.15 -0.69 -42.80
N VAL A 361 -3.40 -1.79 -42.07
CA VAL A 361 -2.33 -2.61 -41.47
C VAL A 361 -1.30 -3.03 -42.53
N GLY A 362 -0.02 -2.91 -42.20
CA GLY A 362 1.11 -3.32 -43.05
C GLY A 362 1.28 -4.84 -43.16
N ASN A 363 2.44 -5.25 -43.67
CA ASN A 363 2.78 -6.67 -43.74
C ASN A 363 2.89 -7.29 -42.33
N GLN A 364 2.63 -8.58 -42.26
CA GLN A 364 2.72 -9.36 -41.03
C GLN A 364 3.27 -10.75 -41.36
N ILE A 365 3.80 -11.40 -40.34
CA ILE A 365 4.36 -12.75 -40.45
C ILE A 365 3.23 -13.80 -40.46
N SER A 366 3.33 -14.80 -41.33
CA SER A 366 2.37 -15.91 -41.36
C SER A 366 2.43 -16.71 -40.05
N ILE A 367 1.30 -17.30 -39.67
CA ILE A 367 1.19 -18.14 -38.45
C ILE A 367 2.21 -19.30 -38.49
N ASP A 368 2.41 -19.90 -39.66
CA ASP A 368 3.37 -21.02 -39.81
C ASP A 368 4.82 -20.57 -39.68
N ALA A 369 5.16 -19.41 -40.23
CA ALA A 369 6.51 -18.81 -40.09
C ALA A 369 6.77 -18.35 -38.63
N ALA A 370 5.77 -17.76 -37.99
CA ALA A 370 5.84 -17.40 -36.57
C ALA A 370 6.05 -18.61 -35.69
N LYS A 371 5.30 -19.73 -35.91
CA LYS A 371 5.48 -20.99 -35.20
C LYS A 371 6.92 -21.52 -35.34
N LYS A 372 7.45 -21.58 -36.58
CA LYS A 372 8.84 -22.00 -36.82
C LYS A 372 9.86 -21.12 -36.13
N ALA A 373 9.65 -19.80 -36.14
CA ALA A 373 10.52 -18.87 -35.45
C ALA A 373 10.55 -19.14 -33.93
N ILE A 374 9.38 -19.32 -33.33
CA ILE A 374 9.25 -19.63 -31.89
C ILE A 374 9.90 -21.00 -31.59
N GLU A 375 9.75 -22.02 -32.42
CA GLU A 375 10.43 -23.33 -32.29
C GLU A 375 11.95 -23.19 -32.28
N ILE A 376 12.51 -22.26 -33.09
CA ILE A 376 13.95 -22.00 -33.11
C ILE A 376 14.37 -21.28 -31.84
N LEU A 377 13.65 -20.21 -31.46
CA LEU A 377 13.94 -19.42 -30.24
C LEU A 377 13.84 -20.29 -29.00
N ASN A 378 12.92 -21.27 -28.95
CA ASN A 378 12.76 -22.21 -27.84
C ASN A 378 13.96 -23.15 -27.61
N ARG A 379 14.97 -23.13 -28.47
CA ARG A 379 16.24 -23.87 -28.28
C ARG A 379 17.26 -23.11 -27.45
N TYR A 380 17.02 -21.81 -27.23
CA TYR A 380 17.84 -20.93 -26.42
C TYR A 380 17.37 -20.86 -24.96
N LYS A 381 18.11 -20.13 -24.13
CA LYS A 381 17.74 -19.81 -22.76
C LYS A 381 16.73 -18.67 -22.75
N LEU A 382 15.44 -18.98 -22.65
CA LEU A 382 14.39 -17.99 -22.69
C LEU A 382 14.08 -17.43 -21.29
N VAL A 383 14.05 -16.11 -21.19
CA VAL A 383 13.68 -15.34 -20.01
C VAL A 383 12.34 -14.62 -20.26
N PHE A 384 11.47 -14.66 -19.28
CA PHE A 384 10.12 -14.10 -19.37
C PHE A 384 9.81 -13.16 -18.18
N GLN A 385 8.78 -12.37 -18.36
CA GLN A 385 8.09 -11.68 -17.27
C GLN A 385 6.67 -12.27 -17.16
N ASN A 386 6.43 -13.15 -16.19
CA ASN A 386 5.17 -13.92 -16.04
C ASN A 386 4.99 -15.04 -17.09
N PHE A 387 5.99 -15.89 -17.20
CA PHE A 387 6.04 -17.03 -18.11
C PHE A 387 4.76 -17.88 -18.17
N LYS A 388 4.06 -18.01 -17.04
CA LYS A 388 2.81 -18.80 -16.99
C LYS A 388 1.79 -18.35 -18.03
N TYR A 389 1.68 -17.05 -18.27
CA TYR A 389 0.80 -16.48 -19.28
C TYR A 389 1.28 -16.84 -20.69
N ASP A 390 2.53 -16.55 -21.01
CA ASP A 390 3.10 -16.79 -22.35
C ASP A 390 3.09 -18.27 -22.72
N TRP A 391 3.40 -19.13 -21.76
CA TRP A 391 3.34 -20.57 -21.98
C TRP A 391 1.93 -21.04 -22.35
N GLN A 392 0.89 -20.56 -21.65
CA GLN A 392 -0.50 -20.90 -21.96
C GLN A 392 -0.92 -20.34 -23.35
N ILE A 393 -0.50 -19.12 -23.68
CA ILE A 393 -0.79 -18.51 -24.99
C ILE A 393 -0.16 -19.34 -26.12
N ILE A 394 1.11 -19.65 -26.02
CA ILE A 394 1.82 -20.42 -27.04
C ILE A 394 1.28 -21.84 -27.13
N LYS A 395 0.98 -22.47 -25.99
CA LYS A 395 0.36 -23.81 -25.97
C LYS A 395 -1.01 -23.81 -26.64
N ASN A 396 -1.86 -22.84 -26.35
CA ASN A 396 -3.22 -22.77 -26.89
C ASN A 396 -3.29 -22.37 -28.39
N ASN A 397 -2.35 -21.54 -28.87
CA ASN A 397 -2.36 -21.05 -30.24
C ASN A 397 -1.51 -21.89 -31.20
N PHE A 398 -0.43 -22.51 -30.74
CA PHE A 398 0.52 -23.25 -31.58
C PHE A 398 0.72 -24.71 -31.20
N ASP A 399 0.19 -25.16 -30.06
CA ASP A 399 0.46 -26.46 -29.45
C ASP A 399 1.97 -26.74 -29.26
N LEU A 400 2.70 -25.70 -28.82
CA LEU A 400 4.11 -25.77 -28.48
C LEU A 400 4.32 -25.68 -26.97
N ASP A 401 5.31 -26.38 -26.47
CA ASP A 401 5.76 -26.30 -25.09
C ASP A 401 7.02 -25.46 -25.01
N LEU A 402 6.89 -24.22 -24.50
CA LEU A 402 8.01 -23.33 -24.24
C LEU A 402 8.85 -23.83 -23.07
N LYS A 403 10.16 -23.63 -23.17
CA LYS A 403 11.12 -23.95 -22.12
C LYS A 403 11.49 -22.67 -21.38
N LEU A 404 11.27 -22.69 -20.08
CA LEU A 404 11.66 -21.61 -19.21
C LEU A 404 13.13 -21.73 -18.81
N TYR A 405 13.91 -20.66 -19.00
CA TYR A 405 15.19 -20.51 -18.33
C TYR A 405 15.03 -19.70 -17.04
N ALA A 406 14.38 -18.54 -17.10
CA ALA A 406 14.09 -17.72 -15.90
C ALA A 406 12.83 -16.88 -16.08
N ASP A 407 12.18 -16.57 -14.95
CA ASP A 407 11.04 -15.66 -14.86
C ASP A 407 11.37 -14.50 -13.92
N THR A 408 11.42 -13.29 -14.47
CA THR A 408 11.79 -12.07 -13.72
C THR A 408 10.75 -11.68 -12.67
N MET A 409 9.49 -12.06 -12.82
CA MET A 409 8.44 -11.86 -11.83
C MET A 409 8.71 -12.71 -10.58
N ILE A 410 9.09 -13.98 -10.75
CA ILE A 410 9.45 -14.87 -9.64
C ILE A 410 10.75 -14.41 -8.97
N LEU A 411 11.76 -14.01 -9.75
CA LEU A 411 13.00 -13.47 -9.20
C LEU A 411 12.77 -12.19 -8.40
N SER A 412 11.89 -11.29 -8.88
CA SER A 412 11.48 -10.08 -8.13
C SER A 412 10.86 -10.45 -6.78
N TRP A 413 9.98 -11.44 -6.77
CA TRP A 413 9.32 -11.90 -5.56
C TRP A 413 10.30 -12.56 -4.57
N LEU A 414 11.23 -13.34 -5.03
CA LEU A 414 12.27 -13.94 -4.18
C LEU A 414 13.20 -12.89 -3.58
N LEU A 415 13.51 -11.81 -4.32
CA LEU A 415 14.32 -10.70 -3.81
C LEU A 415 13.60 -9.90 -2.73
N ASP A 416 12.29 -9.70 -2.84
CA ASP A 416 11.46 -9.06 -1.82
C ASP A 416 9.97 -9.42 -2.00
N THR A 417 9.49 -10.33 -1.16
CA THR A 417 8.11 -10.82 -1.19
C THR A 417 7.06 -9.75 -0.86
N SER A 418 7.47 -8.61 -0.31
CA SER A 418 6.57 -7.51 0.07
C SER A 418 6.39 -6.47 -1.03
N GLU A 419 7.20 -6.51 -2.08
CA GLU A 419 7.17 -5.55 -3.17
C GLU A 419 6.30 -6.00 -4.36
N LYS A 420 5.96 -5.01 -5.20
CA LYS A 420 5.26 -5.28 -6.46
C LYS A 420 6.22 -5.93 -7.47
N VAL A 421 5.77 -7.02 -8.08
CA VAL A 421 6.56 -7.81 -9.04
C VAL A 421 6.32 -7.43 -10.51
N GLY A 422 5.44 -6.46 -10.80
CA GLY A 422 5.17 -5.97 -12.16
C GLY A 422 6.40 -5.29 -12.76
N ILE A 423 6.60 -5.50 -14.07
CA ILE A 423 7.78 -4.99 -14.79
C ILE A 423 7.92 -3.47 -14.67
N ASP A 424 6.82 -2.71 -14.86
CA ASP A 424 6.81 -1.24 -14.76
C ASP A 424 7.39 -0.75 -13.43
N TYR A 425 6.96 -1.40 -12.33
CA TYR A 425 7.44 -1.07 -11.00
C TYR A 425 8.92 -1.40 -10.82
N GLN A 426 9.36 -2.57 -11.27
CA GLN A 426 10.73 -3.03 -11.10
C GLN A 426 11.70 -2.22 -11.97
N ILE A 427 11.32 -1.91 -13.22
CA ILE A 427 12.12 -1.05 -14.12
C ILE A 427 12.22 0.37 -13.57
N LYS A 428 11.11 0.93 -13.10
CA LYS A 428 11.14 2.25 -12.43
C LYS A 428 12.04 2.26 -11.21
N LYS A 429 12.01 1.18 -10.42
CA LYS A 429 12.82 1.03 -9.20
C LYS A 429 14.33 0.99 -9.52
N TYR A 430 14.74 0.15 -10.47
CA TYR A 430 16.17 -0.12 -10.70
C TYR A 430 16.83 0.79 -11.74
N PHE A 431 16.06 1.25 -12.73
CA PHE A 431 16.59 2.02 -13.86
C PHE A 431 16.04 3.44 -13.96
N GLN A 432 15.03 3.80 -13.17
CA GLN A 432 14.34 5.11 -13.19
C GLN A 432 13.67 5.41 -14.54
N ILE A 433 13.34 4.38 -15.32
CA ILE A 433 12.65 4.49 -16.60
C ILE A 433 11.14 4.34 -16.38
N ASP A 434 10.35 5.22 -16.98
CA ASP A 434 8.90 5.07 -17.09
C ASP A 434 8.59 4.35 -18.40
N MET A 435 8.15 3.10 -18.31
CA MET A 435 7.77 2.30 -19.48
C MET A 435 6.45 2.78 -20.10
N VAL A 436 6.27 2.49 -21.38
CA VAL A 436 4.98 2.74 -22.06
C VAL A 436 3.92 1.81 -21.47
N SER A 437 2.86 2.36 -20.90
CA SER A 437 1.80 1.54 -20.31
C SER A 437 0.82 1.01 -21.37
N PHE A 438 0.22 -0.16 -21.13
CA PHE A 438 -0.79 -0.76 -22.02
C PHE A 438 -1.94 0.22 -22.32
N SER A 439 -2.39 1.01 -21.35
CA SER A 439 -3.46 1.99 -21.52
C SER A 439 -3.09 3.20 -22.41
N GLN A 440 -1.81 3.41 -22.70
CA GLN A 440 -1.34 4.45 -23.63
C GLN A 440 -1.38 3.98 -25.08
N VAL A 441 -1.31 2.65 -25.32
CA VAL A 441 -1.31 2.07 -26.68
C VAL A 441 -2.65 1.48 -27.07
N VAL A 442 -3.40 0.89 -26.14
CA VAL A 442 -4.73 0.28 -26.40
C VAL A 442 -5.84 1.20 -25.91
N LYS A 443 -6.78 1.55 -26.78
CA LYS A 443 -7.93 2.39 -26.44
C LYS A 443 -8.96 1.58 -25.63
N LYS A 444 -9.72 2.28 -24.80
CA LYS A 444 -10.75 1.64 -23.99
C LYS A 444 -11.80 0.92 -24.84
N GLY A 445 -11.93 -0.39 -24.64
CA GLY A 445 -12.87 -1.25 -25.38
C GLY A 445 -12.29 -1.92 -26.62
N GLU A 446 -11.05 -1.65 -26.95
CA GLU A 446 -10.26 -2.33 -28.00
C GLU A 446 -9.29 -3.33 -27.36
N ASP A 447 -8.66 -4.17 -28.17
CA ASP A 447 -7.59 -5.06 -27.80
C ASP A 447 -6.29 -4.74 -28.58
N PHE A 448 -5.21 -5.47 -28.28
CA PHE A 448 -3.90 -5.18 -28.88
C PHE A 448 -3.86 -5.32 -30.40
N SER A 449 -4.77 -6.10 -31.01
CA SER A 449 -4.85 -6.25 -32.46
C SER A 449 -5.18 -4.96 -33.21
N SER A 450 -5.79 -3.98 -32.51
CA SER A 450 -6.13 -2.66 -33.07
C SER A 450 -4.97 -1.66 -33.02
N VAL A 451 -3.85 -1.99 -32.36
CA VAL A 451 -2.70 -1.09 -32.20
C VAL A 451 -1.90 -0.99 -33.49
N GLU A 452 -1.56 0.22 -33.90
CA GLU A 452 -0.71 0.46 -35.10
C GLU A 452 0.67 -0.17 -34.92
N LEU A 453 1.24 -0.79 -35.95
CA LEU A 453 2.49 -1.55 -35.89
C LEU A 453 3.65 -0.77 -35.31
N GLU A 454 3.77 0.53 -35.59
CA GLU A 454 4.83 1.36 -35.03
C GLU A 454 4.74 1.46 -33.50
N LYS A 455 3.53 1.72 -32.97
CA LYS A 455 3.28 1.79 -31.52
C LYS A 455 3.40 0.42 -30.86
N ALA A 456 2.89 -0.62 -31.53
CA ALA A 456 3.00 -1.99 -31.07
C ALA A 456 4.46 -2.45 -30.97
N THR A 457 5.27 -2.07 -31.96
CA THR A 457 6.72 -2.35 -31.97
C THR A 457 7.42 -1.68 -30.81
N GLN A 458 7.13 -0.39 -30.57
CA GLN A 458 7.73 0.33 -29.46
C GLN A 458 7.36 -0.33 -28.12
N TYR A 459 6.09 -0.61 -27.90
CA TYR A 459 5.59 -1.21 -26.65
C TYR A 459 6.17 -2.61 -26.43
N ALA A 460 5.94 -3.54 -27.35
CA ALA A 460 6.31 -4.94 -27.18
C ALA A 460 7.84 -5.16 -27.17
N ALA A 461 8.59 -4.44 -28.03
CA ALA A 461 10.05 -4.54 -28.00
C ALA A 461 10.67 -3.90 -26.75
N GLU A 462 10.04 -2.86 -26.18
CA GLU A 462 10.42 -2.30 -24.88
C GLU A 462 10.26 -3.34 -23.79
N ASP A 463 9.12 -4.06 -23.73
CA ASP A 463 8.86 -5.09 -22.72
C ASP A 463 9.91 -6.20 -22.77
N ALA A 464 10.27 -6.72 -23.96
CA ALA A 464 11.33 -7.70 -24.10
C ALA A 464 12.72 -7.17 -23.68
N LEU A 465 13.07 -5.93 -24.10
CA LEU A 465 14.35 -5.31 -23.73
C LEU A 465 14.48 -5.09 -22.22
N MET A 466 13.40 -4.58 -21.62
CA MET A 466 13.38 -4.32 -20.18
C MET A 466 13.36 -5.61 -19.35
N THR A 467 12.72 -6.67 -19.85
CA THR A 467 12.78 -8.00 -19.25
C THR A 467 14.22 -8.53 -19.21
N LEU A 468 14.98 -8.42 -20.30
CA LEU A 468 16.38 -8.84 -20.33
C LEU A 468 17.26 -8.01 -19.37
N LYS A 469 17.08 -6.69 -19.35
CA LYS A 469 17.78 -5.79 -18.42
C LYS A 469 17.45 -6.08 -16.98
N LEU A 470 16.18 -6.32 -16.67
CA LEU A 470 15.73 -6.66 -15.33
C LEU A 470 16.35 -7.97 -14.86
N PHE A 471 16.34 -9.00 -15.71
CA PHE A 471 16.98 -10.29 -15.42
C PHE A 471 18.45 -10.13 -15.03
N ASN A 472 19.23 -9.43 -15.87
CA ASN A 472 20.66 -9.18 -15.61
C ASN A 472 20.86 -8.43 -14.29
N LYS A 473 20.01 -7.44 -14.01
CA LYS A 473 20.07 -6.67 -12.75
C LYS A 473 19.73 -7.52 -11.53
N GLN A 474 18.75 -8.41 -11.65
CA GLN A 474 18.38 -9.33 -10.56
C GLN A 474 19.51 -10.28 -10.21
N LEU A 475 20.18 -10.87 -11.21
CA LEU A 475 21.36 -11.72 -10.99
C LEU A 475 22.50 -10.97 -10.28
N GLU A 476 22.74 -9.71 -10.68
CA GLU A 476 23.71 -8.85 -10.00
C GLU A 476 23.34 -8.64 -8.53
N ILE A 477 22.07 -8.38 -8.23
CA ILE A 477 21.58 -8.13 -6.87
C ILE A 477 21.70 -9.40 -6.00
N PHE A 478 21.32 -10.57 -6.51
CA PHE A 478 21.49 -11.85 -5.77
C PHE A 478 22.95 -12.06 -5.40
N LYS A 479 23.85 -11.84 -6.34
CA LYS A 479 25.30 -11.95 -6.10
C LYS A 479 25.79 -10.93 -5.08
N GLN A 480 25.39 -9.65 -5.19
CA GLN A 480 25.79 -8.60 -4.26
C GLN A 480 25.31 -8.86 -2.82
N ARG A 481 24.17 -9.55 -2.66
CA ARG A 481 23.60 -9.87 -1.36
C ARG A 481 24.11 -11.19 -0.79
N GLY A 482 24.85 -11.99 -1.56
CA GLY A 482 25.22 -13.36 -1.19
C GLY A 482 24.01 -14.27 -1.03
N GLU A 483 22.96 -14.04 -1.82
CA GLU A 483 21.67 -14.76 -1.77
C GLU A 483 21.54 -15.76 -2.95
N GLU A 484 22.66 -16.28 -3.47
CA GLU A 484 22.68 -17.23 -4.59
C GLU A 484 21.90 -18.52 -4.32
N GLU A 485 21.73 -18.91 -3.06
CA GLU A 485 20.88 -20.04 -2.68
C GLU A 485 19.42 -19.84 -3.10
N LEU A 486 18.92 -18.61 -3.09
CA LEU A 486 17.57 -18.29 -3.58
C LEU A 486 17.44 -18.50 -5.09
N LEU A 487 18.53 -18.29 -5.85
CA LEU A 487 18.55 -18.62 -7.28
C LEU A 487 18.44 -20.14 -7.49
N ASN A 488 19.11 -20.94 -6.67
CA ASN A 488 18.97 -22.40 -6.74
C ASN A 488 17.51 -22.82 -6.49
N ILE A 489 16.85 -22.23 -5.49
CA ILE A 489 15.42 -22.45 -5.24
C ILE A 489 14.58 -22.03 -6.45
N ALA A 490 14.90 -20.89 -7.08
CA ALA A 490 14.19 -20.45 -8.29
C ALA A 490 14.30 -21.50 -9.40
N PHE A 491 15.51 -21.95 -9.73
CA PHE A 491 15.76 -22.89 -10.84
C PHE A 491 15.28 -24.31 -10.56
N GLU A 492 15.45 -24.81 -9.35
CA GLU A 492 15.12 -26.19 -9.01
C GLU A 492 13.63 -26.39 -8.67
N LEU A 493 13.00 -25.40 -8.05
CA LEU A 493 11.64 -25.49 -7.53
C LEU A 493 10.66 -24.55 -8.21
N GLU A 494 10.87 -23.24 -8.09
CA GLU A 494 9.82 -22.25 -8.41
C GLU A 494 9.51 -22.20 -9.91
N PHE A 495 10.52 -22.24 -10.77
CA PHE A 495 10.30 -22.24 -12.23
C PHE A 495 9.62 -23.51 -12.71
N ASN A 496 9.96 -24.66 -12.17
CA ASN A 496 9.29 -25.92 -12.47
C ASN A 496 7.83 -25.93 -11.99
N PHE A 497 7.56 -25.27 -10.86
CA PHE A 497 6.22 -25.18 -10.31
C PHE A 497 5.28 -24.33 -11.17
N ILE A 498 5.79 -23.38 -11.96
CA ILE A 498 4.96 -22.60 -12.90
C ILE A 498 4.22 -23.53 -13.90
N TYR A 499 4.88 -24.57 -14.43
CA TYR A 499 4.24 -25.53 -15.34
C TYR A 499 3.11 -26.30 -14.67
N VAL A 500 3.27 -26.64 -13.38
CA VAL A 500 2.21 -27.30 -12.60
C VAL A 500 1.00 -26.38 -12.48
N LEU A 501 1.23 -25.14 -12.09
CA LEU A 501 0.14 -24.14 -11.98
C LEU A 501 -0.55 -23.87 -13.31
N ALA A 502 0.20 -23.71 -14.39
CA ALA A 502 -0.34 -23.51 -15.73
C ALA A 502 -1.22 -24.72 -16.17
N SER A 503 -0.76 -25.94 -15.93
CA SER A 503 -1.52 -27.16 -16.24
C SER A 503 -2.79 -27.28 -15.39
N MET A 504 -2.73 -26.91 -14.11
CA MET A 504 -3.90 -26.88 -13.22
C MET A 504 -4.94 -25.86 -13.72
N GLU A 505 -4.51 -24.69 -14.11
CA GLU A 505 -5.38 -23.62 -14.65
C GLU A 505 -6.03 -24.05 -15.94
N GLN A 506 -5.29 -24.65 -16.88
CA GLN A 506 -5.85 -25.17 -18.13
C GLN A 506 -6.83 -26.34 -17.94
N LYS A 507 -6.58 -27.19 -16.95
CA LYS A 507 -7.44 -28.34 -16.68
C LYS A 507 -8.72 -27.94 -15.96
N GLY A 508 -8.65 -26.97 -15.03
CA GLY A 508 -9.77 -26.57 -14.20
C GLY A 508 -10.36 -27.72 -13.35
N ILE A 509 -11.50 -27.47 -12.71
CA ILE A 509 -12.22 -28.47 -11.90
C ILE A 509 -13.69 -28.59 -12.33
N LYS A 510 -14.20 -29.83 -12.41
CA LYS A 510 -15.61 -30.09 -12.77
C LYS A 510 -16.53 -29.78 -11.59
N ILE A 511 -17.70 -29.20 -11.87
CA ILE A 511 -18.73 -28.96 -10.90
C ILE A 511 -20.06 -29.59 -11.27
N ASP A 512 -20.87 -29.90 -10.27
CA ASP A 512 -22.24 -30.35 -10.44
C ASP A 512 -23.21 -29.16 -10.54
N VAL A 513 -23.51 -28.76 -11.78
CA VAL A 513 -24.41 -27.67 -12.10
C VAL A 513 -25.84 -27.91 -11.60
N LYS A 514 -26.29 -29.18 -11.56
CA LYS A 514 -27.65 -29.52 -11.07
C LYS A 514 -27.75 -29.25 -9.57
N LEU A 515 -26.78 -29.72 -8.81
CA LEU A 515 -26.69 -29.49 -7.37
C LEU A 515 -26.56 -28.01 -7.04
N LEU A 516 -25.77 -27.25 -7.82
CA LEU A 516 -25.65 -25.79 -7.62
C LEU A 516 -26.95 -25.04 -7.91
N LYS A 517 -27.74 -25.46 -8.90
CA LYS A 517 -29.10 -24.92 -9.13
C LYS A 517 -30.02 -25.16 -7.94
N GLU A 518 -30.04 -26.40 -7.44
CA GLU A 518 -30.79 -26.73 -6.23
C GLU A 518 -30.38 -25.89 -5.02
N TYR A 519 -29.05 -25.72 -4.83
CA TYR A 519 -28.52 -24.88 -3.76
C TYR A 519 -28.88 -23.40 -3.94
N LYS A 520 -28.90 -22.88 -5.17
CA LYS A 520 -29.36 -21.53 -5.48
C LYS A 520 -30.80 -21.32 -5.03
N ASP A 521 -31.71 -22.22 -5.42
CA ASP A 521 -33.12 -22.09 -5.10
C ASP A 521 -33.34 -22.19 -3.58
N ARG A 522 -32.73 -23.15 -2.90
CA ARG A 522 -32.82 -23.33 -1.44
C ARG A 522 -32.25 -22.10 -0.69
N SER A 523 -31.14 -21.57 -1.11
CA SER A 523 -30.53 -20.40 -0.48
C SER A 523 -31.37 -19.14 -0.63
N LEU A 524 -32.06 -18.96 -1.77
CA LEU A 524 -33.00 -17.86 -2.00
C LEU A 524 -34.24 -17.95 -1.09
N ILE A 525 -34.80 -19.15 -0.95
CA ILE A 525 -35.93 -19.38 -0.04
C ILE A 525 -35.53 -19.00 1.39
N TYR A 526 -34.38 -19.48 1.85
CA TYR A 526 -33.90 -19.21 3.20
C TYR A 526 -33.57 -17.72 3.43
N LEU A 527 -32.98 -17.06 2.45
CA LEU A 527 -32.69 -15.61 2.50
C LEU A 527 -34.00 -14.80 2.59
N ASN A 528 -35.04 -15.19 1.87
CA ASN A 528 -36.34 -14.53 1.93
C ASN A 528 -36.99 -14.71 3.32
N GLU A 529 -36.94 -15.91 3.89
CA GLU A 529 -37.44 -16.16 5.26
C GLU A 529 -36.69 -15.31 6.29
N LEU A 530 -35.35 -15.27 6.23
CA LEU A 530 -34.55 -14.43 7.11
C LEU A 530 -34.85 -12.94 6.93
N THR A 531 -35.07 -12.49 5.70
CA THR A 531 -35.43 -11.10 5.40
C THR A 531 -36.74 -10.71 6.05
N GLN A 532 -37.77 -11.55 5.96
CA GLN A 532 -39.08 -11.32 6.60
C GLN A 532 -38.93 -11.28 8.13
N ASN A 533 -38.24 -12.24 8.72
CA ASN A 533 -38.00 -12.28 10.16
C ASN A 533 -37.24 -11.04 10.67
N ILE A 534 -36.28 -10.54 9.89
CA ILE A 534 -35.51 -9.30 10.21
C ILE A 534 -36.45 -8.09 10.16
N TYR A 535 -37.29 -7.96 9.13
CA TYR A 535 -38.23 -6.85 9.01
C TYR A 535 -39.26 -6.86 10.12
N GLU A 536 -39.79 -8.02 10.47
CA GLU A 536 -40.70 -8.18 11.61
C GLU A 536 -40.06 -7.78 12.95
N ALA A 537 -38.79 -8.22 13.16
CA ALA A 537 -38.04 -7.88 14.36
C ALA A 537 -37.63 -6.38 14.44
N CYS A 538 -37.53 -5.70 13.31
CA CYS A 538 -37.22 -4.26 13.21
C CYS A 538 -38.47 -3.38 13.11
N GLY A 539 -39.65 -3.95 12.78
CA GLY A 539 -40.89 -3.21 12.57
C GLY A 539 -40.98 -2.45 11.24
N GLU A 540 -39.99 -2.58 10.35
CA GLU A 540 -39.94 -1.92 9.04
C GLU A 540 -39.03 -2.63 8.05
N SER A 541 -39.25 -2.37 6.77
CA SER A 541 -38.39 -2.85 5.68
C SER A 541 -37.28 -1.86 5.34
N PHE A 542 -36.08 -2.36 5.07
CA PHE A 542 -34.92 -1.58 4.69
C PHE A 542 -33.93 -2.44 3.90
N ASN A 543 -32.93 -1.85 3.28
CA ASN A 543 -31.87 -2.60 2.62
C ASN A 543 -30.87 -3.16 3.66
N ILE A 544 -31.01 -4.46 3.99
CA ILE A 544 -30.16 -5.18 4.95
C ILE A 544 -28.68 -5.15 4.53
N ASN A 545 -28.39 -5.14 3.22
CA ASN A 545 -27.05 -5.09 2.67
C ASN A 545 -26.47 -3.66 2.64
N SER A 546 -27.20 -2.64 3.08
CA SER A 546 -26.69 -1.27 3.23
C SER A 546 -26.17 -1.03 4.65
N PRO A 547 -24.84 -0.95 4.89
CA PRO A 547 -24.29 -0.69 6.23
C PRO A 547 -24.84 0.59 6.85
N LYS A 548 -25.13 1.60 6.03
CA LYS A 548 -25.69 2.88 6.48
C LYS A 548 -27.12 2.73 7.01
N GLN A 549 -28.01 2.06 6.25
CA GLN A 549 -29.38 1.85 6.68
C GLN A 549 -29.44 0.92 7.89
N LEU A 550 -28.69 -0.17 7.86
CA LEU A 550 -28.58 -1.10 8.98
C LEU A 550 -28.07 -0.41 10.26
N GLY A 551 -27.08 0.49 10.13
CA GLY A 551 -26.56 1.27 11.26
C GLY A 551 -27.61 2.17 11.90
N VAL A 552 -28.46 2.84 11.10
CA VAL A 552 -29.59 3.64 11.59
C VAL A 552 -30.58 2.77 12.34
N ILE A 553 -30.95 1.62 11.76
CA ILE A 553 -31.90 0.68 12.41
C ILE A 553 -31.37 0.21 13.77
N LEU A 554 -30.13 -0.31 13.81
CA LEU A 554 -29.58 -0.91 15.02
C LEU A 554 -29.31 0.11 16.13
N PHE A 555 -28.69 1.24 15.79
CA PHE A 555 -28.14 2.15 16.79
C PHE A 555 -29.03 3.37 17.09
N GLU A 556 -29.85 3.83 16.13
CA GLU A 556 -30.72 4.98 16.34
C GLU A 556 -32.16 4.56 16.67
N LYS A 557 -32.69 3.54 15.98
CA LYS A 557 -34.11 3.12 16.20
C LYS A 557 -34.25 2.06 17.29
N LEU A 558 -33.42 1.02 17.26
CA LEU A 558 -33.45 -0.04 18.28
C LEU A 558 -32.59 0.32 19.52
N GLY A 559 -31.85 1.43 19.50
CA GLY A 559 -31.13 1.95 20.67
C GLY A 559 -29.96 1.07 21.15
N LEU A 560 -29.43 0.18 20.30
CA LEU A 560 -28.31 -0.66 20.68
C LEU A 560 -27.02 0.16 20.85
N ALA A 561 -26.17 -0.20 21.83
CA ALA A 561 -24.93 0.51 22.08
C ALA A 561 -23.90 0.22 20.97
N SER A 562 -23.44 1.26 20.25
CA SER A 562 -22.40 1.12 19.25
C SER A 562 -21.01 1.09 19.89
N SER A 563 -20.25 0.04 19.66
CA SER A 563 -18.87 -0.11 20.14
C SER A 563 -17.82 0.54 19.22
N LYS A 564 -18.20 0.88 17.95
CA LYS A 564 -17.26 1.37 16.95
C LYS A 564 -17.94 2.28 15.94
N LYS A 565 -17.32 3.47 15.69
CA LYS A 565 -17.73 4.38 14.61
C LYS A 565 -16.73 4.35 13.48
N THR A 566 -17.21 4.53 12.25
CA THR A 566 -16.40 4.74 11.05
C THR A 566 -16.44 6.22 10.62
N LYS A 567 -15.64 6.60 9.62
CA LYS A 567 -15.68 7.96 9.06
C LYS A 567 -17.05 8.34 8.47
N THR A 568 -17.85 7.35 8.11
CA THR A 568 -19.16 7.52 7.41
C THR A 568 -20.37 7.15 8.25
N GLY A 569 -20.19 6.78 9.54
CA GLY A 569 -21.28 6.41 10.43
C GLY A 569 -20.94 5.27 11.39
N TYR A 570 -21.94 4.50 11.78
CA TYR A 570 -21.77 3.36 12.68
C TYR A 570 -21.16 2.16 11.94
N SER A 571 -20.22 1.47 12.59
CA SER A 571 -19.75 0.18 12.09
C SER A 571 -20.80 -0.90 12.37
N THR A 572 -21.10 -1.68 11.35
CA THR A 572 -21.93 -2.90 11.43
C THR A 572 -21.13 -4.15 11.12
N ASP A 573 -19.81 -4.12 11.33
CA ASP A 573 -18.92 -5.26 11.10
C ASP A 573 -19.37 -6.49 11.90
N GLU A 574 -18.93 -7.67 11.45
CA GLU A 574 -19.26 -8.94 12.11
C GLU A 574 -18.87 -8.93 13.59
N SER A 575 -17.69 -8.39 13.94
CA SER A 575 -17.24 -8.26 15.32
C SER A 575 -18.15 -7.38 16.20
N VAL A 576 -18.74 -6.33 15.61
CA VAL A 576 -19.72 -5.48 16.29
C VAL A 576 -21.03 -6.23 16.50
N LEU A 577 -21.50 -6.91 15.46
CA LEU A 577 -22.73 -7.71 15.57
C LEU A 577 -22.57 -8.87 16.57
N GLU A 578 -21.45 -9.59 16.57
CA GLU A 578 -21.19 -10.65 17.56
C GLU A 578 -21.22 -10.11 19.00
N SER A 579 -20.67 -8.91 19.26
CA SER A 579 -20.73 -8.27 20.58
C SER A 579 -22.14 -7.89 21.03
N LEU A 580 -23.08 -7.82 20.11
CA LEU A 580 -24.49 -7.46 20.33
C LEU A 580 -25.44 -8.66 20.25
N LYS A 581 -24.93 -9.88 20.05
CA LYS A 581 -25.71 -11.09 19.77
C LYS A 581 -26.85 -11.37 20.76
N ASP A 582 -26.59 -11.13 22.03
CA ASP A 582 -27.54 -11.35 23.11
C ASP A 582 -28.34 -10.10 23.51
N LYS A 583 -28.16 -8.99 22.78
CA LYS A 583 -28.82 -7.72 23.13
C LYS A 583 -30.15 -7.50 22.42
N HIS A 584 -30.37 -8.11 21.27
CA HIS A 584 -31.63 -7.99 20.52
C HIS A 584 -31.81 -9.17 19.56
N ILE A 585 -33.04 -9.68 19.41
CA ILE A 585 -33.36 -10.83 18.57
C ILE A 585 -32.97 -10.67 17.09
N VAL A 586 -32.91 -9.43 16.59
CA VAL A 586 -32.53 -9.16 15.20
C VAL A 586 -31.05 -9.48 14.93
N VAL A 587 -30.20 -9.40 15.94
CA VAL A 587 -28.73 -9.55 15.71
C VAL A 587 -28.33 -10.96 15.29
N PRO A 588 -28.79 -12.04 15.95
CA PRO A 588 -28.57 -13.39 15.45
C PRO A 588 -29.16 -13.64 14.07
N LEU A 589 -30.31 -13.02 13.72
CA LEU A 589 -30.89 -13.13 12.38
C LEU A 589 -30.02 -12.45 11.33
N LEU A 590 -29.45 -11.27 11.62
CA LEU A 590 -28.54 -10.56 10.74
C LEU A 590 -27.24 -11.34 10.51
N LEU A 591 -26.70 -11.97 11.53
CA LEU A 591 -25.50 -12.83 11.39
C LEU A 591 -25.79 -14.01 10.45
N LYS A 592 -26.91 -14.71 10.66
CA LYS A 592 -27.36 -15.80 9.78
C LYS A 592 -27.62 -15.32 8.35
N TYR A 593 -28.27 -14.15 8.20
CA TYR A 593 -28.51 -13.55 6.89
C TYR A 593 -27.20 -13.26 6.14
N ARG A 594 -26.21 -12.67 6.79
CA ARG A 594 -24.92 -12.36 6.18
C ARG A 594 -24.16 -13.62 5.74
N GLU A 595 -24.19 -14.66 6.56
CA GLU A 595 -23.58 -15.93 6.22
C GLU A 595 -24.27 -16.56 5.00
N ALA A 596 -25.59 -16.61 4.99
CA ALA A 596 -26.39 -17.11 3.87
C ALA A 596 -26.18 -16.28 2.59
N PHE A 597 -26.21 -14.95 2.72
CA PHE A 597 -26.01 -14.03 1.61
C PHE A 597 -24.62 -14.16 1.01
N LYS A 598 -23.59 -14.27 1.84
CA LYS A 598 -22.20 -14.50 1.38
C LYS A 598 -22.08 -15.84 0.66
N LEU A 599 -22.67 -16.92 1.20
CA LEU A 599 -22.65 -18.21 0.54
C LEU A 599 -23.34 -18.17 -0.82
N HIS A 600 -24.50 -17.52 -0.90
CA HIS A 600 -25.26 -17.37 -2.15
C HIS A 600 -24.51 -16.50 -3.17
N SER A 601 -24.19 -15.25 -2.80
CA SER A 601 -23.68 -14.23 -3.75
C SER A 601 -22.20 -14.39 -4.10
N THR A 602 -21.38 -14.98 -3.22
CA THR A 602 -19.94 -15.12 -3.44
C THR A 602 -19.59 -16.49 -4.03
N TYR A 603 -20.36 -17.53 -3.72
CA TYR A 603 -20.00 -18.89 -4.12
C TYR A 603 -21.04 -19.55 -5.02
N ILE A 604 -22.28 -19.68 -4.59
CA ILE A 604 -23.28 -20.49 -5.33
C ILE A 604 -23.54 -19.87 -6.72
N GLU A 605 -23.90 -18.61 -6.77
CA GLU A 605 -24.30 -17.93 -8.01
C GLU A 605 -23.13 -17.79 -8.99
N PRO A 606 -21.95 -17.27 -8.58
CA PRO A 606 -20.80 -17.15 -9.48
C PRO A 606 -20.27 -18.51 -9.98
N LEU A 607 -20.21 -19.55 -9.11
CA LEU A 607 -19.77 -20.87 -9.54
C LEU A 607 -20.75 -21.50 -10.53
N LEU A 608 -22.06 -21.34 -10.29
CA LEU A 608 -23.09 -21.81 -11.21
C LEU A 608 -22.99 -21.13 -12.57
N GLU A 609 -22.82 -19.81 -12.60
CA GLU A 609 -22.67 -19.06 -13.86
C GLU A 609 -21.43 -19.51 -14.65
N LEU A 610 -20.30 -19.70 -13.97
CA LEU A 610 -19.06 -20.18 -14.60
C LEU A 610 -19.23 -21.60 -15.16
N GLY A 611 -19.85 -22.50 -14.39
CA GLY A 611 -20.08 -23.87 -14.86
C GLY A 611 -21.08 -23.99 -16.01
N LEU A 612 -22.04 -23.05 -16.10
CA LEU A 612 -22.97 -22.99 -17.23
C LEU A 612 -22.30 -22.46 -18.52
N LYS A 613 -21.24 -21.67 -18.42
CA LYS A 613 -20.50 -21.14 -19.56
C LYS A 613 -19.60 -22.18 -20.23
N ASP A 614 -19.16 -23.18 -19.48
CA ASP A 614 -18.31 -24.27 -20.01
C ASP A 614 -19.12 -25.52 -20.39
N LYS A 615 -18.88 -26.05 -21.58
CA LYS A 615 -19.59 -27.25 -22.10
C LYS A 615 -19.42 -28.51 -21.26
N ASN A 616 -18.34 -28.59 -20.50
CA ASN A 616 -18.03 -29.72 -19.62
C ASN A 616 -18.29 -29.40 -18.13
N SER A 617 -18.92 -28.24 -17.85
CA SER A 617 -19.18 -27.75 -16.50
C SER A 617 -17.90 -27.65 -15.66
N ARG A 618 -16.83 -27.11 -16.25
CA ARG A 618 -15.56 -26.89 -15.55
C ARG A 618 -15.39 -25.43 -15.17
N ILE A 619 -14.72 -25.19 -14.07
CA ILE A 619 -14.31 -23.88 -13.58
C ILE A 619 -12.80 -23.79 -13.69
N PHE A 620 -12.35 -22.68 -14.23
CA PHE A 620 -10.95 -22.35 -14.37
C PHE A 620 -10.63 -21.17 -13.44
N SER A 621 -9.62 -21.33 -12.58
CA SER A 621 -9.18 -20.33 -11.64
C SER A 621 -7.74 -19.95 -11.92
N SER A 622 -7.32 -18.72 -11.62
CA SER A 622 -5.90 -18.35 -11.67
C SER A 622 -5.25 -18.51 -10.31
N PHE A 623 -4.12 -19.20 -10.26
CA PHE A 623 -3.29 -19.36 -9.06
C PHE A 623 -2.12 -18.40 -9.12
N LEU A 624 -2.08 -17.45 -8.18
CA LEU A 624 -1.03 -16.45 -8.10
C LEU A 624 0.14 -17.00 -7.29
N HIS A 625 1.26 -17.20 -7.95
CA HIS A 625 2.50 -17.70 -7.37
C HIS A 625 3.10 -16.67 -6.40
N THR A 626 3.12 -15.42 -6.81
CA THR A 626 3.68 -14.28 -6.07
C THR A 626 2.63 -13.51 -5.24
N GLY A 627 1.47 -14.11 -4.99
CA GLY A 627 0.30 -13.43 -4.41
C GLY A 627 0.37 -13.21 -2.91
N THR A 628 1.35 -13.78 -2.20
CA THR A 628 1.54 -13.64 -0.75
C THR A 628 3.00 -13.43 -0.40
N THR A 629 3.25 -12.83 0.77
CA THR A 629 4.61 -12.66 1.31
C THR A 629 5.18 -13.92 1.98
N THR A 630 4.35 -14.95 2.15
CA THR A 630 4.69 -16.16 2.92
C THR A 630 5.02 -17.37 2.05
N GLY A 631 4.99 -17.25 0.71
CA GLY A 631 5.16 -18.38 -0.20
C GLY A 631 3.90 -19.23 -0.42
N ARG A 632 2.78 -18.90 0.24
CA ARG A 632 1.50 -19.54 -0.06
C ARG A 632 0.93 -19.04 -1.38
N LEU A 633 0.29 -19.91 -2.13
CA LEU A 633 -0.47 -19.52 -3.32
C LEU A 633 -1.71 -18.71 -2.90
N SER A 634 -2.13 -17.80 -3.75
CA SER A 634 -3.48 -17.26 -3.72
C SER A 634 -4.23 -17.59 -5.00
N SER A 635 -5.55 -17.57 -4.96
CA SER A 635 -6.43 -17.93 -6.07
C SER A 635 -7.43 -16.82 -6.36
N LYS A 636 -7.70 -16.57 -7.65
CA LYS A 636 -8.66 -15.56 -8.09
C LYS A 636 -9.43 -16.00 -9.36
N ASN A 637 -10.59 -15.40 -9.54
CA ASN A 637 -11.44 -15.51 -10.72
C ASN A 637 -11.87 -16.97 -11.08
N PRO A 638 -12.48 -17.75 -10.15
CA PRO A 638 -12.87 -17.44 -8.78
C PRO A 638 -11.80 -17.83 -7.75
N ASN A 639 -11.91 -17.31 -6.51
CA ASN A 639 -11.07 -17.77 -5.40
C ASN A 639 -11.56 -19.14 -4.91
N LEU A 640 -10.84 -20.22 -5.24
CA LEU A 640 -11.16 -21.59 -4.85
C LEU A 640 -10.58 -21.98 -3.47
N GLN A 641 -9.70 -21.18 -2.88
CA GLN A 641 -9.05 -21.50 -1.59
C GLN A 641 -9.92 -21.15 -0.38
N ASN A 642 -10.92 -20.30 -0.55
CA ASN A 642 -11.78 -19.82 0.53
C ASN A 642 -13.19 -20.43 0.52
N ILE A 643 -13.39 -21.56 -0.15
CA ILE A 643 -14.70 -22.25 -0.19
C ILE A 643 -15.03 -22.78 1.21
N PRO A 644 -16.19 -22.41 1.78
CA PRO A 644 -16.57 -22.82 3.13
C PRO A 644 -16.57 -24.35 3.31
N VAL A 645 -16.12 -24.81 4.49
CA VAL A 645 -16.07 -26.24 4.86
C VAL A 645 -17.39 -26.70 5.45
N GLY A 646 -18.06 -25.83 6.22
CA GLY A 646 -19.26 -26.16 6.97
C GLY A 646 -20.50 -26.33 6.10
N ALA A 647 -21.53 -26.98 6.67
CA ALA A 647 -22.88 -26.97 6.12
C ALA A 647 -23.63 -25.73 6.64
N PHE A 648 -24.32 -25.03 5.75
CA PHE A 648 -25.21 -23.95 6.10
C PHE A 648 -26.63 -24.32 5.63
N SER A 649 -27.58 -24.44 6.55
CA SER A 649 -28.95 -24.86 6.19
C SER A 649 -28.94 -26.08 5.23
N ASP A 650 -28.16 -27.11 5.54
CA ASP A 650 -27.95 -28.31 4.73
C ASP A 650 -27.26 -28.13 3.37
N ILE A 651 -26.82 -26.90 3.04
CA ILE A 651 -26.03 -26.61 1.85
C ILE A 651 -24.56 -26.87 2.16
N GLN A 652 -23.98 -27.88 1.51
CA GLN A 652 -22.56 -28.21 1.60
C GLN A 652 -21.91 -27.90 0.24
N ILE A 653 -21.51 -26.65 0.05
CA ILE A 653 -21.04 -26.14 -1.25
C ILE A 653 -19.89 -26.98 -1.85
N ARG A 654 -19.03 -27.57 -1.01
CA ARG A 654 -17.93 -28.44 -1.49
C ARG A 654 -18.38 -29.70 -2.19
N LYS A 655 -19.61 -30.20 -1.93
CA LYS A 655 -20.18 -31.34 -2.65
C LYS A 655 -20.44 -31.06 -4.13
N ALA A 656 -20.54 -29.79 -4.51
CA ALA A 656 -20.67 -29.42 -5.91
C ALA A 656 -19.38 -29.60 -6.72
N PHE A 657 -18.23 -29.77 -6.08
CA PHE A 657 -16.97 -30.09 -6.77
C PHE A 657 -16.86 -31.60 -6.95
N VAL A 658 -16.83 -32.03 -8.20
CA VAL A 658 -16.90 -33.44 -8.54
C VAL A 658 -15.76 -33.88 -9.47
N ALA A 659 -15.41 -35.13 -9.42
CA ALA A 659 -14.45 -35.71 -10.39
C ALA A 659 -15.13 -35.84 -11.77
N SER A 660 -14.33 -35.81 -12.82
CA SER A 660 -14.78 -36.23 -14.16
C SER A 660 -15.07 -37.75 -14.20
N ASP A 661 -15.88 -38.16 -15.15
CA ASP A 661 -16.24 -39.56 -15.30
C ASP A 661 -14.98 -40.46 -15.46
N GLY A 662 -14.91 -41.52 -14.69
CA GLY A 662 -13.75 -42.39 -14.62
C GLY A 662 -12.59 -41.91 -13.72
N TYR A 663 -12.74 -40.77 -13.07
CA TYR A 663 -11.74 -40.17 -12.14
C TYR A 663 -12.27 -40.11 -10.72
N LYS A 664 -11.35 -39.87 -9.78
CA LYS A 664 -11.65 -39.61 -8.37
C LYS A 664 -10.94 -38.33 -7.95
N LEU A 665 -11.54 -37.60 -6.99
CA LEU A 665 -10.84 -36.53 -6.26
C LEU A 665 -10.02 -37.19 -5.14
N VAL A 666 -8.73 -36.86 -5.11
CA VAL A 666 -7.81 -37.30 -4.06
C VAL A 666 -7.33 -36.08 -3.30
N GLY A 667 -7.57 -36.07 -2.00
CA GLY A 667 -7.07 -35.03 -1.11
C GLY A 667 -5.81 -35.54 -0.40
N VAL A 668 -4.74 -34.75 -0.49
CA VAL A 668 -3.48 -34.99 0.24
C VAL A 668 -3.12 -33.74 1.01
N ASP A 669 -2.90 -33.89 2.32
CA ASP A 669 -2.57 -32.78 3.21
C ASP A 669 -1.48 -33.22 4.21
N TYR A 670 -0.59 -32.30 4.54
CA TYR A 670 0.42 -32.54 5.56
C TYR A 670 -0.19 -32.48 6.96
N SER A 671 0.11 -33.48 7.78
CA SER A 671 -0.32 -33.49 9.18
C SER A 671 0.50 -32.50 10.00
N GLN A 672 -0.11 -31.36 10.34
CA GLN A 672 0.45 -30.33 11.27
C GLN A 672 1.86 -29.87 10.88
N ILE A 673 2.14 -29.69 9.56
CA ILE A 673 3.50 -29.39 9.07
C ILE A 673 4.13 -28.16 9.75
N GLU A 674 3.33 -27.10 9.99
CA GLU A 674 3.83 -25.87 10.62
C GLU A 674 4.31 -26.11 12.06
N LEU A 675 3.58 -26.91 12.83
CA LEU A 675 4.00 -27.26 14.21
C LEU A 675 5.21 -28.22 14.18
N ARG A 676 5.33 -29.10 13.19
CA ARG A 676 6.51 -29.95 12.99
C ARG A 676 7.75 -29.12 12.67
N LEU A 677 7.60 -28.14 11.78
CA LEU A 677 8.67 -27.19 11.48
C LEU A 677 9.04 -26.33 12.68
N LEU A 678 8.04 -25.87 13.46
CA LEU A 678 8.29 -25.16 14.72
C LEU A 678 9.10 -26.00 15.68
N ALA A 679 8.71 -27.27 15.90
CA ALA A 679 9.45 -28.19 16.76
C ALA A 679 10.89 -28.41 16.26
N HIS A 680 11.05 -28.55 14.92
CA HIS A 680 12.36 -28.74 14.30
C HIS A 680 13.28 -27.53 14.50
N PHE A 681 12.80 -26.33 14.22
CA PHE A 681 13.63 -25.11 14.33
C PHE A 681 13.84 -24.63 15.76
N SER A 682 12.83 -24.74 16.64
CA SER A 682 12.95 -24.31 18.04
C SER A 682 13.69 -25.31 18.90
N GLN A 683 13.71 -26.59 18.55
CA GLN A 683 14.19 -27.72 19.34
C GLN A 683 13.52 -27.78 20.75
N ASP A 684 12.28 -27.27 20.86
CA ASP A 684 11.49 -27.34 22.08
C ASP A 684 11.24 -28.80 22.46
N GLU A 685 11.74 -29.19 23.63
CA GLU A 685 11.69 -30.60 24.07
C GLU A 685 10.26 -31.13 24.17
N ALA A 686 9.30 -30.31 24.59
CA ALA A 686 7.92 -30.76 24.73
C ALA A 686 7.28 -31.01 23.36
N LEU A 687 7.50 -30.12 22.37
CA LEU A 687 7.02 -30.30 21.01
C LEU A 687 7.70 -31.47 20.31
N VAL A 688 9.02 -31.56 20.40
CA VAL A 688 9.80 -32.67 19.81
C VAL A 688 9.37 -34.02 20.38
N ASN A 689 9.21 -34.13 21.70
CA ASN A 689 8.78 -35.37 22.35
C ASN A 689 7.33 -35.72 21.99
N ALA A 690 6.43 -34.73 21.90
CA ALA A 690 5.06 -34.96 21.49
C ALA A 690 4.98 -35.57 20.06
N PHE A 691 5.77 -35.05 19.12
CA PHE A 691 5.83 -35.60 17.76
C PHE A 691 6.52 -36.98 17.71
N LYS A 692 7.60 -37.21 18.47
CA LYS A 692 8.26 -38.51 18.53
C LYS A 692 7.37 -39.62 19.10
N GLN A 693 6.45 -39.27 20.00
CA GLN A 693 5.51 -40.19 20.63
C GLN A 693 4.15 -40.22 19.94
N ASP A 694 4.01 -39.54 18.80
CA ASP A 694 2.75 -39.41 18.03
C ASP A 694 1.55 -38.92 18.88
N LEU A 695 1.82 -38.01 19.83
CA LEU A 695 0.81 -37.42 20.69
C LEU A 695 0.07 -36.29 19.95
N ASP A 696 -1.21 -36.14 20.28
CA ASP A 696 -2.01 -35.01 19.82
C ASP A 696 -1.61 -33.71 20.53
N ILE A 697 -0.80 -32.88 19.86
CA ILE A 697 -0.27 -31.61 20.42
C ILE A 697 -1.40 -30.68 20.89
N HIS A 698 -2.50 -30.62 20.17
CA HIS A 698 -3.64 -29.79 20.55
C HIS A 698 -4.31 -30.30 21.81
N LEU A 699 -4.39 -31.62 21.96
CA LEU A 699 -4.89 -32.25 23.17
C LEU A 699 -3.91 -32.02 24.34
N GLN A 700 -2.60 -32.15 24.11
CA GLN A 700 -1.59 -31.87 25.17
C GLN A 700 -1.66 -30.41 25.64
N THR A 701 -1.84 -29.48 24.71
CA THR A 701 -2.05 -28.07 25.07
C THR A 701 -3.35 -27.87 25.83
N ALA A 702 -4.43 -28.52 25.42
CA ALA A 702 -5.70 -28.49 26.14
C ALA A 702 -5.59 -28.99 27.57
N ILE A 703 -4.88 -30.11 27.77
CA ILE A 703 -4.60 -30.68 29.09
C ILE A 703 -3.86 -29.68 30.00
N LYS A 704 -2.83 -29.02 29.44
CA LYS A 704 -2.06 -28.01 30.15
C LYS A 704 -2.85 -26.77 30.57
N ILE A 705 -3.77 -26.33 29.71
CA ILE A 705 -4.52 -25.08 29.92
C ILE A 705 -5.81 -25.32 30.72
N PHE A 706 -6.53 -26.40 30.44
CA PHE A 706 -7.89 -26.65 30.95
C PHE A 706 -7.99 -27.85 31.91
N GLY A 707 -6.89 -28.62 32.09
CA GLY A 707 -6.92 -29.87 32.82
C GLY A 707 -7.40 -31.07 31.99
N GLU A 708 -7.18 -32.29 32.52
CA GLU A 708 -7.49 -33.55 31.82
C GLU A 708 -9.00 -33.71 31.54
N ASP A 709 -9.84 -33.28 32.45
CA ASP A 709 -11.29 -33.50 32.41
C ASP A 709 -11.94 -32.72 31.25
N GLU A 710 -11.50 -31.49 30.98
CA GLU A 710 -12.06 -30.62 29.95
C GLU A 710 -11.28 -30.66 28.62
N ALA A 711 -10.13 -31.31 28.59
CA ALA A 711 -9.19 -31.22 27.48
C ALA A 711 -9.79 -31.70 26.13
N LYS A 712 -10.60 -32.75 26.14
CA LYS A 712 -11.21 -33.30 24.93
C LYS A 712 -12.19 -32.31 24.28
N ASP A 713 -13.04 -31.69 25.11
CA ASP A 713 -14.05 -30.75 24.63
C ASP A 713 -13.42 -29.42 24.19
N LYS A 714 -12.34 -29.03 24.84
CA LYS A 714 -11.63 -27.77 24.53
C LYS A 714 -10.45 -27.93 23.58
N ARG A 715 -10.25 -29.10 22.99
CA ARG A 715 -9.18 -29.36 22.00
C ARG A 715 -9.23 -28.39 20.80
N ALA A 716 -10.41 -27.99 20.34
CA ALA A 716 -10.58 -27.03 19.26
C ALA A 716 -10.07 -25.63 19.65
N ILE A 717 -10.30 -25.21 20.89
CA ILE A 717 -9.78 -23.95 21.44
C ILE A 717 -8.26 -24.01 21.52
N ALA A 718 -7.69 -25.09 22.02
CA ALA A 718 -6.24 -25.30 22.08
C ALA A 718 -5.61 -25.29 20.70
N LYS A 719 -6.27 -25.85 19.68
CA LYS A 719 -5.83 -25.73 18.28
C LYS A 719 -5.76 -24.27 17.85
N THR A 720 -6.78 -23.46 18.14
CA THR A 720 -6.80 -22.02 17.81
C THR A 720 -5.70 -21.27 18.54
N ILE A 721 -5.40 -21.63 19.80
CA ILE A 721 -4.32 -21.04 20.58
C ILE A 721 -2.95 -21.38 19.99
N ASN A 722 -2.68 -22.65 19.69
CA ASN A 722 -1.41 -23.11 19.14
C ASN A 722 -1.08 -22.39 17.82
N PHE A 723 -2.02 -22.34 16.91
CA PHE A 723 -1.84 -21.58 15.64
C PHE A 723 -1.81 -20.07 15.88
N GLY A 724 -2.64 -19.56 16.77
CA GLY A 724 -2.65 -18.15 17.10
C GLY A 724 -1.31 -17.65 17.66
N LEU A 725 -0.70 -18.40 18.58
CA LEU A 725 0.62 -18.09 19.13
C LEU A 725 1.71 -18.18 18.06
N LEU A 726 1.67 -19.19 17.21
CA LEU A 726 2.59 -19.35 16.09
C LEU A 726 2.59 -18.12 15.17
N TYR A 727 1.40 -17.52 14.95
CA TYR A 727 1.20 -16.33 14.11
C TYR A 727 1.18 -15.00 14.89
N GLY A 728 1.69 -14.99 16.13
CA GLY A 728 1.85 -13.77 16.93
C GLY A 728 0.56 -13.26 17.60
N MET A 729 -0.32 -14.16 18.03
CA MET A 729 -1.50 -13.80 18.81
C MET A 729 -1.09 -13.07 20.10
N GLY A 730 -1.50 -11.80 20.22
CA GLY A 730 -1.26 -11.03 21.44
C GLY A 730 -2.15 -11.45 22.60
N SER A 731 -1.71 -11.15 23.84
CA SER A 731 -2.40 -11.50 25.08
C SER A 731 -3.86 -11.02 25.18
N LYS A 732 -4.21 -9.91 24.52
CA LYS A 732 -5.60 -9.44 24.47
C LYS A 732 -6.50 -10.40 23.71
N LYS A 733 -6.09 -10.84 22.52
CA LYS A 733 -6.87 -11.79 21.71
C LYS A 733 -6.93 -13.17 22.38
N LEU A 734 -5.86 -13.57 23.05
CA LEU A 734 -5.83 -14.80 23.87
C LEU A 734 -6.82 -14.70 25.04
N SER A 735 -6.82 -13.58 25.77
CA SER A 735 -7.77 -13.24 26.82
C SER A 735 -9.22 -13.36 26.36
N ASP A 736 -9.54 -12.73 25.21
CA ASP A 736 -10.88 -12.76 24.62
C ASP A 736 -11.30 -14.19 24.19
N THR A 737 -10.34 -14.98 23.66
CA THR A 737 -10.59 -16.38 23.21
C THR A 737 -10.84 -17.33 24.39
N LEU A 738 -10.12 -17.12 25.50
CA LEU A 738 -10.20 -17.98 26.68
C LEU A 738 -11.24 -17.51 27.72
N GLY A 739 -11.75 -16.28 27.59
CA GLY A 739 -12.65 -15.68 28.60
C GLY A 739 -11.94 -15.38 29.93
N ILE A 740 -10.63 -15.14 29.92
CA ILE A 740 -9.80 -14.85 31.11
C ILE A 740 -9.30 -13.39 31.07
N SER A 741 -8.73 -12.91 32.18
CA SER A 741 -8.15 -11.58 32.22
C SER A 741 -6.91 -11.46 31.32
N THR A 742 -6.64 -10.26 30.79
CA THR A 742 -5.43 -10.00 29.98
C THR A 742 -4.14 -10.25 30.78
N LYS A 743 -4.20 -10.15 32.12
CA LYS A 743 -3.05 -10.44 33.00
C LYS A 743 -2.76 -11.94 33.04
N GLU A 744 -3.78 -12.78 33.11
CA GLU A 744 -3.66 -14.23 33.05
C GLU A 744 -3.20 -14.68 31.67
N ALA A 745 -3.77 -14.11 30.59
CA ALA A 745 -3.36 -14.40 29.22
C ALA A 745 -1.90 -14.01 28.92
N LYS A 746 -1.30 -13.08 29.66
CA LYS A 746 0.13 -12.75 29.56
C LYS A 746 1.04 -13.77 30.29
N ALA A 747 0.50 -14.52 31.24
CA ALA A 747 1.26 -15.54 31.97
C ALA A 747 1.39 -16.86 31.17
N TYR A 748 0.48 -17.09 30.22
CA TYR A 748 0.58 -18.16 29.22
C TYR A 748 1.53 -17.78 28.09
#